data_0d6fc39c8382a9361ce6bd17db8b8c72
#
_entry.id   0d6fc39c8382a9361ce6bd17db8b8c72
#
_cell.length_a   1.000
_cell.length_b   1.000
_cell.length_c   1.000
_cell.angle_alpha   90.00
_cell.angle_beta   90.00
_cell.angle_gamma   90.00
#
_symmetry.space_group_name_H-M   'P 1'
#
loop_
_entity.id
_entity.type
_entity.pdbx_description
1 polymer ?
#
loop_
_entity_poly.entity_id
_entity_poly.type
_entity_poly.pdbx_seq_one_letter_code
_entity_poly.pdbx_strand_id
1 'polypeptide(L)'
;MRNLFIAPRMAFAIRGVFILLIIYTGDITMKIKLFDLCLEFDAPITVYDAARSAEKIDRSVIAAKVDGKVVALNHLIENDAEIELLTFKDADGKHVFNHTASHILAQAVKRLYPETKLTIGPAIENGFYYDFDSEVSFTPEMLTKLEAEMKKIVKENLLITRSELPRNEAIALMNEKNEPYKVQLIEELPEDAVISFYTQGEFTDLCAGPHLFSTGAVKAIKLTQCTGAYWKGDQKNKMLQRIYGIAFPSKDELNAYVTMLEEARKRDHNKIGRELEYFTTVDCIGQGLPILLPKGARTVQALQRWIEDEEQRRGYLLTKTPLMAKRDLYKISGHWDHYLDGMFILGDPYDETKECFALRPMTCPFQYQVFLNKKRSYRDLPMRLGETSTLFRNEDSGEMHGLIRVRQFTISEGHLILRPEQLEEEFKGCLDLALYCLDTLGLREDCSFRFSQWDPARTDKYEGTVEQWDMAQGIMEKLLNENLGEGNYTIGKDEAAFYGPKLDIQIKNVFGKEDTLITIQIDMLLAKKFGMEYVDSDNTLKTPYIIHRTSMGCYERTLALLLEKYAGALPTWMAPVQVKMLPMGDAQIAYCDDLSRRLTALGIRNEVDRRNETIGYKIRNAQQEKVPYMLVVGGKELENGTVAVRSRKDGDIGAMSADEFILKIAKEIADKVR
;
A
#
# COMPACT_ATOMS: atom_id res chain seq x y z
N MET A 1 -44.84 -62.52 2.57
CA MET A 1 -45.41 -61.68 1.53
C MET A 1 -44.81 -60.31 1.71
N ARG A 2 -43.75 -60.03 1.04
CA ARG A 2 -43.19 -58.63 0.91
C ARG A 2 -42.31 -58.60 -0.33
N ASN A 3 -42.70 -57.73 -1.23
CA ASN A 3 -42.09 -57.57 -2.53
C ASN A 3 -40.72 -56.89 -2.38
N LEU A 4 -39.70 -57.56 -2.89
CA LEU A 4 -38.43 -56.98 -3.27
C LEU A 4 -38.63 -56.26 -4.62
N PHE A 5 -38.47 -54.93 -4.64
CA PHE A 5 -38.27 -54.20 -5.89
C PHE A 5 -36.76 -54.07 -6.12
N ILE A 6 -36.30 -54.82 -7.15
CA ILE A 6 -34.94 -54.67 -7.70
C ILE A 6 -35.05 -53.57 -8.76
N ALA A 7 -34.38 -52.43 -8.54
CA ALA A 7 -34.20 -51.40 -9.55
C ALA A 7 -33.01 -51.76 -10.47
N PRO A 8 -33.10 -51.52 -11.79
CA PRO A 8 -32.11 -51.96 -12.75
C PRO A 8 -30.86 -51.11 -12.75
N ARG A 9 -29.73 -51.78 -12.84
CA ARG A 9 -28.42 -51.18 -13.12
C ARG A 9 -28.42 -50.49 -14.49
N MET A 10 -28.17 -49.22 -14.53
CA MET A 10 -27.69 -48.53 -15.74
C MET A 10 -26.24 -48.12 -15.54
N ALA A 11 -25.34 -48.82 -16.23
CA ALA A 11 -23.97 -48.43 -16.40
C ALA A 11 -23.89 -47.50 -17.62
N PHE A 12 -23.50 -46.26 -17.40
CA PHE A 12 -23.07 -45.37 -18.47
C PHE A 12 -21.54 -45.30 -18.45
N ALA A 13 -20.91 -45.92 -19.45
CA ALA A 13 -19.48 -45.78 -19.72
C ALA A 13 -19.26 -44.53 -20.58
N ILE A 14 -18.66 -43.53 -20.03
CA ILE A 14 -18.04 -42.43 -20.76
C ILE A 14 -16.56 -42.44 -20.43
N ARG A 15 -15.77 -42.90 -21.42
CA ARG A 15 -14.32 -42.78 -21.57
C ARG A 15 -13.49 -42.67 -20.27
N GLY A 16 -13.08 -43.76 -19.72
CA GLY A 16 -11.78 -43.93 -19.07
C GLY A 16 -11.66 -43.51 -17.60
N VAL A 17 -12.75 -43.32 -16.84
CA VAL A 17 -12.68 -43.11 -15.39
C VAL A 17 -13.48 -44.20 -14.68
N PHE A 18 -12.78 -45.08 -13.95
CA PHE A 18 -13.43 -46.01 -13.03
C PHE A 18 -13.84 -45.25 -11.77
N ILE A 19 -15.15 -45.00 -11.61
CA ILE A 19 -15.72 -44.53 -10.34
C ILE A 19 -15.97 -45.77 -9.49
N LEU A 20 -15.22 -45.92 -8.39
CA LEU A 20 -15.49 -46.89 -7.34
C LEU A 20 -16.75 -46.41 -6.60
N LEU A 21 -17.89 -47.07 -6.84
CA LEU A 21 -19.11 -46.85 -6.06
C LEU A 21 -18.94 -47.53 -4.71
N ILE A 22 -18.62 -46.80 -3.66
CA ILE A 22 -18.74 -47.26 -2.29
C ILE A 22 -20.22 -47.18 -1.91
N ILE A 23 -20.87 -48.35 -1.67
CA ILE A 23 -22.24 -48.40 -1.17
C ILE A 23 -22.20 -48.11 0.33
N TYR A 24 -22.59 -46.93 0.73
CA TYR A 24 -22.90 -46.60 2.12
C TYR A 24 -24.33 -47.02 2.42
N THR A 25 -24.50 -47.94 3.37
CA THR A 25 -25.80 -48.36 3.93
C THR A 25 -25.96 -47.74 5.33
N GLY A 26 -26.49 -46.55 5.37
CA GLY A 26 -26.92 -45.85 6.57
C GLY A 26 -27.63 -44.58 6.18
N ASP A 27 -28.75 -44.26 6.77
CA ASP A 27 -29.53 -43.04 6.56
C ASP A 27 -28.71 -41.83 7.11
N ILE A 28 -27.70 -41.37 6.35
CA ILE A 28 -26.97 -40.17 6.67
C ILE A 28 -27.52 -39.10 5.74
N THR A 29 -28.51 -38.33 6.22
CA THR A 29 -28.97 -37.10 5.58
C THR A 29 -28.06 -36.00 6.02
N MET A 30 -27.19 -35.52 5.11
CA MET A 30 -26.33 -34.37 5.35
C MET A 30 -27.12 -33.06 5.09
N LYS A 31 -26.90 -32.07 5.93
CA LYS A 31 -27.47 -30.74 5.79
C LYS A 31 -26.40 -29.75 5.35
N ILE A 32 -26.57 -29.20 4.16
CA ILE A 32 -25.67 -28.22 3.61
C ILE A 32 -26.38 -26.86 3.59
N LYS A 33 -25.82 -25.89 4.31
CA LYS A 33 -26.26 -24.51 4.28
C LYS A 33 -25.53 -23.76 3.18
N LEU A 34 -26.31 -23.24 2.22
CA LEU A 34 -25.80 -22.42 1.11
C LEU A 34 -26.62 -21.14 1.02
N PHE A 35 -26.09 -19.98 1.38
CA PHE A 35 -26.81 -18.73 1.61
C PHE A 35 -27.96 -18.95 2.63
N ASP A 36 -29.18 -18.59 2.28
CA ASP A 36 -30.38 -18.80 3.09
C ASP A 36 -31.05 -20.18 2.88
N LEU A 37 -30.44 -21.03 2.06
CA LEU A 37 -30.96 -22.37 1.73
C LEU A 37 -30.33 -23.44 2.60
N CYS A 38 -31.15 -24.38 3.08
CA CYS A 38 -30.67 -25.61 3.72
C CYS A 38 -31.06 -26.77 2.80
N LEU A 39 -30.04 -27.42 2.24
CA LEU A 39 -30.19 -28.54 1.30
C LEU A 39 -29.91 -29.84 2.05
N GLU A 40 -30.65 -30.90 1.73
CA GLU A 40 -30.46 -32.23 2.32
C GLU A 40 -30.01 -33.24 1.25
N PHE A 41 -28.96 -33.99 1.55
CA PHE A 41 -28.39 -35.00 0.65
C PHE A 41 -28.17 -36.31 1.40
N ASP A 42 -28.50 -37.41 0.73
CA ASP A 42 -28.39 -38.79 1.29
C ASP A 42 -27.03 -39.46 0.98
N ALA A 43 -26.10 -38.72 0.35
CA ALA A 43 -24.76 -39.19 0.00
C ALA A 43 -23.76 -38.02 -0.09
N PRO A 44 -22.44 -38.28 0.08
CA PRO A 44 -21.41 -37.28 -0.15
C PRO A 44 -21.58 -36.60 -1.49
N ILE A 45 -21.42 -35.27 -1.50
CA ILE A 45 -21.66 -34.44 -2.68
C ILE A 45 -20.52 -33.43 -2.87
N THR A 46 -20.19 -33.09 -4.12
CA THR A 46 -19.20 -32.02 -4.37
C THR A 46 -19.81 -30.65 -4.13
N VAL A 47 -18.96 -29.67 -3.78
CA VAL A 47 -19.37 -28.26 -3.69
C VAL A 47 -20.07 -27.82 -4.98
N TYR A 48 -19.53 -28.21 -6.14
CA TYR A 48 -20.10 -27.89 -7.45
C TYR A 48 -21.52 -28.44 -7.60
N ASP A 49 -21.74 -29.72 -7.29
CA ASP A 49 -23.06 -30.36 -7.45
C ASP A 49 -24.07 -29.83 -6.42
N ALA A 50 -23.64 -29.52 -5.20
CA ALA A 50 -24.49 -28.88 -4.20
C ALA A 50 -24.94 -27.51 -4.64
N ALA A 51 -24.01 -26.66 -5.12
CA ALA A 51 -24.32 -25.32 -5.62
C ALA A 51 -25.17 -25.37 -6.90
N ARG A 52 -24.97 -26.39 -7.76
CA ARG A 52 -25.78 -26.61 -8.97
C ARG A 52 -27.20 -27.02 -8.63
N SER A 53 -27.40 -27.88 -7.64
CA SER A 53 -28.73 -28.31 -7.20
C SER A 53 -29.56 -27.14 -6.64
N ALA A 54 -28.89 -26.15 -6.08
CA ALA A 54 -29.48 -24.90 -5.59
C ALA A 54 -29.66 -23.83 -6.65
N GLU A 55 -29.28 -24.08 -7.91
CA GLU A 55 -29.27 -23.09 -9.01
C GLU A 55 -28.42 -21.84 -8.69
N LYS A 56 -27.38 -22.00 -7.84
CA LYS A 56 -26.49 -20.91 -7.39
C LYS A 56 -25.13 -20.89 -8.07
N ILE A 57 -24.85 -21.85 -8.98
CA ILE A 57 -23.58 -21.92 -9.70
C ILE A 57 -23.70 -21.23 -11.07
N ASP A 58 -22.84 -20.29 -11.32
CA ASP A 58 -22.64 -19.70 -12.64
C ASP A 58 -21.14 -19.72 -13.02
N ARG A 59 -20.81 -19.14 -14.16
CA ARG A 59 -19.42 -19.13 -14.66
C ARG A 59 -18.46 -18.23 -13.85
N SER A 60 -18.97 -17.38 -12.98
CA SER A 60 -18.18 -16.49 -12.15
C SER A 60 -17.70 -17.20 -10.87
N VAL A 61 -18.40 -18.25 -10.43
CA VAL A 61 -18.04 -19.05 -9.25
C VAL A 61 -16.84 -19.94 -9.59
N ILE A 62 -15.75 -19.79 -8.83
CA ILE A 62 -14.47 -20.45 -9.13
C ILE A 62 -13.92 -21.30 -7.98
N ALA A 63 -14.35 -21.02 -6.75
CA ALA A 63 -13.98 -21.76 -5.53
C ALA A 63 -15.10 -21.61 -4.49
N ALA A 64 -14.92 -22.17 -3.30
CA ALA A 64 -15.83 -21.97 -2.18
C ALA A 64 -15.10 -22.01 -0.83
N LYS A 65 -15.77 -21.55 0.23
CA LYS A 65 -15.42 -21.92 1.60
C LYS A 65 -16.41 -22.97 2.09
N VAL A 66 -15.88 -23.99 2.73
CA VAL A 66 -16.66 -24.99 3.47
C VAL A 66 -16.24 -24.87 4.93
N ASP A 67 -17.18 -24.49 5.79
CA ASP A 67 -16.94 -24.20 7.20
C ASP A 67 -15.76 -23.21 7.41
N GLY A 68 -15.71 -22.16 6.60
CA GLY A 68 -14.67 -21.14 6.63
C GLY A 68 -13.35 -21.51 5.94
N LYS A 69 -13.14 -22.76 5.52
CA LYS A 69 -11.93 -23.22 4.83
C LYS A 69 -12.09 -23.13 3.31
N VAL A 70 -11.15 -22.46 2.64
CA VAL A 70 -11.16 -22.34 1.18
C VAL A 70 -10.87 -23.69 0.52
N VAL A 71 -11.73 -24.08 -0.42
CA VAL A 71 -11.67 -25.36 -1.13
C VAL A 71 -11.97 -25.18 -2.62
N ALA A 72 -11.56 -26.17 -3.42
CA ALA A 72 -11.94 -26.25 -4.84
C ALA A 72 -13.40 -26.68 -5.01
N LEU A 73 -13.99 -26.37 -6.16
CA LEU A 73 -15.39 -26.76 -6.43
C LEU A 73 -15.63 -28.29 -6.49
N ASN A 74 -14.59 -29.07 -6.75
CA ASN A 74 -14.64 -30.56 -6.72
C ASN A 74 -14.38 -31.16 -5.33
N HIS A 75 -14.27 -30.34 -4.30
CA HIS A 75 -14.14 -30.82 -2.93
C HIS A 75 -15.38 -31.58 -2.52
N LEU A 76 -15.20 -32.82 -1.97
CA LEU A 76 -16.27 -33.67 -1.52
C LEU A 76 -16.67 -33.31 -0.09
N ILE A 77 -17.96 -33.08 0.11
CA ILE A 77 -18.56 -32.81 1.42
C ILE A 77 -19.17 -34.14 1.91
N GLU A 78 -18.78 -34.55 3.09
CA GLU A 78 -19.18 -35.85 3.68
C GLU A 78 -20.02 -35.69 4.96
N ASN A 79 -20.11 -34.48 5.48
CA ASN A 79 -20.84 -34.15 6.72
C ASN A 79 -21.63 -32.83 6.53
N ASP A 80 -22.44 -32.50 7.55
CA ASP A 80 -23.10 -31.20 7.60
C ASP A 80 -22.06 -30.06 7.44
N ALA A 81 -22.38 -29.10 6.60
CA ALA A 81 -21.44 -28.02 6.29
C ALA A 81 -22.14 -26.71 5.86
N GLU A 82 -21.45 -25.59 6.04
CA GLU A 82 -21.82 -24.28 5.48
C GLU A 82 -20.94 -23.94 4.30
N ILE A 83 -21.56 -23.59 3.16
CA ILE A 83 -20.85 -23.23 1.92
C ILE A 83 -21.02 -21.74 1.64
N GLU A 84 -19.90 -21.06 1.40
CA GLU A 84 -19.81 -19.71 0.81
C GLU A 84 -19.16 -19.81 -0.57
N LEU A 85 -19.84 -19.38 -1.63
CA LEU A 85 -19.29 -19.43 -2.99
C LEU A 85 -18.39 -18.23 -3.24
N LEU A 86 -17.24 -18.47 -3.87
CA LEU A 86 -16.21 -17.48 -4.14
C LEU A 86 -16.08 -17.20 -5.65
N THR A 87 -15.96 -15.94 -5.98
CA THR A 87 -15.69 -15.43 -7.33
C THR A 87 -14.29 -14.82 -7.44
N PHE A 88 -13.87 -14.40 -8.62
CA PHE A 88 -12.60 -13.67 -8.80
C PHE A 88 -12.57 -12.30 -8.09
N LYS A 89 -13.72 -11.76 -7.69
CA LYS A 89 -13.79 -10.49 -6.95
C LYS A 89 -13.45 -10.66 -5.47
N ASP A 90 -13.62 -11.86 -4.95
CA ASP A 90 -13.30 -12.22 -3.57
C ASP A 90 -11.80 -12.46 -3.44
N ALA A 91 -11.18 -11.97 -2.36
CA ALA A 91 -9.73 -12.09 -2.15
C ALA A 91 -9.25 -13.54 -2.22
N ASP A 92 -9.97 -14.46 -1.54
CA ASP A 92 -9.66 -15.88 -1.55
C ASP A 92 -9.88 -16.53 -2.91
N GLY A 93 -10.95 -16.16 -3.62
CA GLY A 93 -11.20 -16.63 -4.99
C GLY A 93 -10.12 -16.17 -5.95
N LYS A 94 -9.71 -14.88 -5.88
CA LYS A 94 -8.59 -14.32 -6.66
C LYS A 94 -7.27 -15.03 -6.35
N HIS A 95 -7.03 -15.38 -5.07
CA HIS A 95 -5.84 -16.14 -4.66
C HIS A 95 -5.81 -17.52 -5.33
N VAL A 96 -6.89 -18.30 -5.24
CA VAL A 96 -7.01 -19.64 -5.88
C VAL A 96 -6.80 -19.55 -7.39
N PHE A 97 -7.36 -18.52 -8.02
CA PHE A 97 -7.23 -18.28 -9.46
C PHE A 97 -5.76 -18.02 -9.88
N ASN A 98 -5.08 -17.09 -9.21
CA ASN A 98 -3.69 -16.76 -9.47
C ASN A 98 -2.74 -17.91 -9.12
N HIS A 99 -3.03 -18.67 -8.07
CA HIS A 99 -2.27 -19.87 -7.71
C HIS A 99 -2.38 -20.94 -8.80
N THR A 100 -3.55 -21.14 -9.39
CA THR A 100 -3.69 -22.03 -10.55
C THR A 100 -2.93 -21.52 -11.76
N ALA A 101 -2.94 -20.19 -12.01
CA ALA A 101 -2.17 -19.61 -13.10
C ALA A 101 -0.65 -19.83 -12.93
N SER A 102 -0.12 -19.84 -11.70
CA SER A 102 1.29 -20.16 -11.45
C SER A 102 1.64 -21.61 -11.79
N HIS A 103 0.75 -22.57 -11.55
CA HIS A 103 0.93 -23.96 -11.95
C HIS A 103 0.83 -24.14 -13.47
N ILE A 104 -0.02 -23.38 -14.16
CA ILE A 104 -0.05 -23.35 -15.64
C ILE A 104 1.27 -22.82 -16.19
N LEU A 105 1.89 -21.82 -15.55
CA LEU A 105 3.24 -21.35 -15.92
C LEU A 105 4.29 -22.46 -15.70
N ALA A 106 4.27 -23.12 -14.54
CA ALA A 106 5.21 -24.18 -14.24
C ALA A 106 5.12 -25.35 -15.26
N GLN A 107 3.90 -25.75 -15.63
CA GLN A 107 3.66 -26.76 -16.68
C GLN A 107 4.19 -26.28 -18.03
N ALA A 108 3.95 -25.02 -18.41
CA ALA A 108 4.47 -24.45 -19.66
C ALA A 108 6.00 -24.44 -19.70
N VAL A 109 6.65 -24.08 -18.58
CA VAL A 109 8.10 -24.13 -18.46
C VAL A 109 8.60 -25.58 -18.58
N LYS A 110 8.01 -26.54 -17.92
CA LYS A 110 8.40 -27.97 -18.02
C LYS A 110 8.19 -28.52 -19.43
N ARG A 111 7.16 -28.10 -20.17
CA ARG A 111 6.94 -28.50 -21.57
C ARG A 111 8.02 -27.97 -22.51
N LEU A 112 8.42 -26.71 -22.33
CA LEU A 112 9.40 -26.06 -23.23
C LEU A 112 10.85 -26.24 -22.79
N TYR A 113 11.08 -26.35 -21.48
CA TYR A 113 12.40 -26.45 -20.84
C TYR A 113 12.40 -27.55 -19.75
N PRO A 114 12.39 -28.83 -20.13
CA PRO A 114 12.20 -29.99 -19.21
C PRO A 114 13.23 -30.06 -18.08
N GLU A 115 14.48 -29.59 -18.34
CA GLU A 115 15.58 -29.65 -17.36
C GLU A 115 15.48 -28.59 -16.25
N THR A 116 14.62 -27.58 -16.42
CA THR A 116 14.39 -26.54 -15.40
C THR A 116 13.79 -27.14 -14.14
N LYS A 117 14.35 -26.81 -12.96
CA LYS A 117 13.86 -27.28 -11.67
C LYS A 117 12.82 -26.31 -11.11
N LEU A 118 11.80 -26.88 -10.51
CA LEU A 118 10.71 -26.16 -9.90
C LEU A 118 11.03 -25.84 -8.44
N THR A 119 10.69 -24.64 -7.98
CA THR A 119 10.81 -24.29 -6.57
C THR A 119 9.44 -23.95 -5.96
N ILE A 120 9.07 -22.68 -5.87
CA ILE A 120 7.77 -22.22 -5.34
C ILE A 120 7.08 -21.26 -6.30
N GLY A 121 5.74 -21.30 -6.31
CA GLY A 121 4.91 -20.47 -7.18
C GLY A 121 3.65 -19.95 -6.50
N PRO A 122 3.76 -19.01 -5.55
CA PRO A 122 2.59 -18.48 -4.85
C PRO A 122 1.80 -17.51 -5.71
N ALA A 123 0.52 -17.37 -5.36
CA ALA A 123 -0.25 -16.19 -5.71
C ALA A 123 0.22 -14.99 -4.89
N ILE A 124 0.14 -13.81 -5.50
CA ILE A 124 0.34 -12.52 -4.85
C ILE A 124 -0.91 -11.66 -5.06
N GLU A 125 -1.01 -10.54 -4.37
CA GLU A 125 -2.19 -9.67 -4.36
C GLU A 125 -2.75 -9.37 -5.76
N ASN A 126 -1.87 -9.05 -6.73
CA ASN A 126 -2.27 -8.69 -8.09
C ASN A 126 -1.61 -9.57 -9.16
N GLY A 127 -1.56 -10.89 -8.93
CA GLY A 127 -1.01 -11.83 -9.88
C GLY A 127 -0.37 -13.04 -9.22
N PHE A 128 0.69 -13.53 -9.82
CA PHE A 128 1.45 -14.68 -9.35
C PHE A 128 2.91 -14.56 -9.77
N TYR A 129 3.77 -15.36 -9.15
CA TYR A 129 5.09 -15.64 -9.69
C TYR A 129 5.42 -17.13 -9.56
N TYR A 130 6.47 -17.55 -10.22
CA TYR A 130 7.08 -18.86 -10.00
C TYR A 130 8.60 -18.72 -10.10
N ASP A 131 9.32 -19.36 -9.17
CA ASP A 131 10.77 -19.39 -9.12
C ASP A 131 11.30 -20.65 -9.77
N PHE A 132 12.28 -20.49 -10.66
CA PHE A 132 12.88 -21.56 -11.43
C PHE A 132 14.41 -21.59 -11.26
N ASP A 133 14.96 -22.79 -11.08
CA ASP A 133 16.37 -23.02 -11.27
C ASP A 133 16.58 -23.54 -12.71
N SER A 134 17.07 -22.67 -13.57
CA SER A 134 17.28 -22.95 -15.00
C SER A 134 18.64 -22.49 -15.44
N GLU A 135 19.30 -23.31 -16.27
CA GLU A 135 20.56 -22.91 -16.95
C GLU A 135 20.31 -21.89 -18.07
N VAL A 136 19.08 -21.83 -18.57
CA VAL A 136 18.68 -20.89 -19.63
C VAL A 136 18.11 -19.62 -18.98
N SER A 137 18.67 -18.45 -19.33
CA SER A 137 18.14 -17.16 -18.89
C SER A 137 16.86 -16.81 -19.67
N PHE A 138 15.75 -16.59 -18.97
CA PHE A 138 14.47 -16.24 -19.59
C PHE A 138 14.46 -14.79 -20.09
N THR A 139 14.41 -14.63 -21.42
CA THR A 139 14.33 -13.34 -22.11
C THR A 139 12.88 -12.93 -22.38
N PRO A 140 12.57 -11.66 -22.71
CA PRO A 140 11.22 -11.22 -23.10
C PRO A 140 10.60 -12.04 -24.24
N GLU A 141 11.41 -12.48 -25.22
CA GLU A 141 10.95 -13.32 -26.32
C GLU A 141 10.55 -14.72 -25.84
N MET A 142 11.26 -15.24 -24.83
CA MET A 142 10.94 -16.53 -24.22
C MET A 142 9.67 -16.43 -23.36
N LEU A 143 9.43 -15.32 -22.66
CA LEU A 143 8.18 -15.06 -21.96
C LEU A 143 6.98 -15.09 -22.92
N THR A 144 7.13 -14.54 -24.13
CA THR A 144 6.09 -14.61 -25.16
C THR A 144 5.81 -16.05 -25.62
N LYS A 145 6.84 -16.90 -25.74
CA LYS A 145 6.67 -18.33 -26.06
C LYS A 145 5.99 -19.08 -24.92
N LEU A 146 6.37 -18.79 -23.68
CA LEU A 146 5.71 -19.36 -22.49
C LEU A 146 4.24 -18.97 -22.42
N GLU A 147 3.88 -17.71 -22.67
CA GLU A 147 2.47 -17.28 -22.74
C GLU A 147 1.67 -18.06 -23.82
N ALA A 148 2.29 -18.32 -24.95
CA ALA A 148 1.66 -19.08 -26.02
C ALA A 148 1.40 -20.55 -25.59
N GLU A 149 2.34 -21.17 -24.87
CA GLU A 149 2.17 -22.52 -24.32
C GLU A 149 1.13 -22.56 -23.19
N MET A 150 1.15 -21.58 -22.27
CA MET A 150 0.11 -21.44 -21.24
C MET A 150 -1.29 -21.35 -21.86
N LYS A 151 -1.46 -20.60 -22.95
CA LYS A 151 -2.75 -20.51 -23.67
C LYS A 151 -3.18 -21.84 -24.28
N LYS A 152 -2.25 -22.73 -24.68
CA LYS A 152 -2.58 -24.10 -25.13
C LYS A 152 -3.08 -24.94 -23.95
N ILE A 153 -2.36 -24.93 -22.83
CA ILE A 153 -2.76 -25.65 -21.61
C ILE A 153 -4.16 -25.21 -21.15
N VAL A 154 -4.46 -23.91 -21.18
CA VAL A 154 -5.81 -23.40 -20.87
C VAL A 154 -6.87 -23.94 -21.82
N LYS A 155 -6.57 -24.03 -23.14
CA LYS A 155 -7.49 -24.58 -24.14
C LYS A 155 -7.69 -26.09 -23.98
N GLU A 156 -6.70 -26.83 -23.51
CA GLU A 156 -6.82 -28.26 -23.19
C GLU A 156 -7.82 -28.52 -22.07
N ASN A 157 -8.11 -27.50 -21.22
CA ASN A 157 -9.08 -27.55 -20.12
C ASN A 157 -8.88 -28.78 -19.23
N LEU A 158 -7.64 -28.96 -18.78
CA LEU A 158 -7.23 -30.09 -17.95
C LEU A 158 -7.90 -30.01 -16.56
N LEU A 159 -8.47 -31.11 -16.12
CA LEU A 159 -8.96 -31.24 -14.75
C LEU A 159 -7.78 -31.18 -13.77
N ILE A 160 -7.99 -30.54 -12.64
CA ILE A 160 -6.99 -30.44 -11.58
C ILE A 160 -7.43 -31.32 -10.42
N THR A 161 -6.63 -32.32 -10.10
CA THR A 161 -6.92 -33.29 -9.06
C THR A 161 -5.92 -33.20 -7.93
N ARG A 162 -6.40 -33.27 -6.70
CA ARG A 162 -5.59 -33.32 -5.49
C ARG A 162 -5.37 -34.77 -5.07
N SER A 163 -4.14 -35.10 -4.67
CA SER A 163 -3.79 -36.39 -4.03
C SER A 163 -2.88 -36.15 -2.83
N GLU A 164 -2.89 -37.08 -1.90
CA GLU A 164 -2.02 -37.09 -0.73
C GLU A 164 -1.14 -38.33 -0.75
N LEU A 165 0.12 -38.17 -0.38
CA LEU A 165 1.07 -39.26 -0.32
C LEU A 165 1.81 -39.27 1.03
N PRO A 166 2.13 -40.49 1.55
CA PRO A 166 3.06 -40.62 2.64
C PRO A 166 4.42 -39.99 2.29
N ARG A 167 5.12 -39.46 3.28
CA ARG A 167 6.39 -38.71 3.08
C ARG A 167 7.41 -39.44 2.20
N ASN A 168 7.62 -40.73 2.46
CA ASN A 168 8.59 -41.53 1.70
C ASN A 168 8.19 -41.67 0.21
N GLU A 169 6.91 -41.82 -0.06
CA GLU A 169 6.38 -41.90 -1.42
C GLU A 169 6.44 -40.56 -2.13
N ALA A 170 6.15 -39.48 -1.38
CA ALA A 170 6.25 -38.12 -1.86
C ALA A 170 7.69 -37.74 -2.26
N ILE A 171 8.68 -38.09 -1.44
CA ILE A 171 10.10 -37.93 -1.73
C ILE A 171 10.51 -38.78 -2.95
N ALA A 172 10.07 -40.05 -3.02
CA ALA A 172 10.38 -40.90 -4.16
C ALA A 172 9.82 -40.34 -5.48
N LEU A 173 8.58 -39.85 -5.47
CA LEU A 173 7.95 -39.21 -6.63
C LEU A 173 8.72 -37.95 -7.10
N MET A 174 9.16 -37.11 -6.17
CA MET A 174 9.89 -35.89 -6.52
C MET A 174 11.31 -36.19 -7.01
N ASN A 175 11.96 -37.24 -6.48
CA ASN A 175 13.24 -37.71 -6.98
C ASN A 175 13.10 -38.31 -8.41
N GLU A 176 12.06 -39.08 -8.68
CA GLU A 176 11.78 -39.61 -10.03
C GLU A 176 11.57 -38.46 -11.04
N LYS A 177 10.87 -37.41 -10.62
CA LYS A 177 10.66 -36.20 -11.44
C LYS A 177 11.88 -35.26 -11.50
N ASN A 178 12.97 -35.58 -10.80
CA ASN A 178 14.19 -34.78 -10.70
C ASN A 178 13.94 -33.35 -10.22
N GLU A 179 13.15 -33.21 -9.11
CA GLU A 179 12.78 -31.94 -8.49
C GLU A 179 13.39 -31.79 -7.08
N PRO A 180 14.70 -31.50 -6.97
CA PRO A 180 15.42 -31.51 -5.69
C PRO A 180 14.92 -30.47 -4.69
N TYR A 181 14.45 -29.31 -5.15
CA TYR A 181 13.89 -28.28 -4.25
C TYR A 181 12.58 -28.74 -3.61
N LYS A 182 11.77 -29.54 -4.34
CA LYS A 182 10.52 -30.11 -3.78
C LYS A 182 10.85 -31.19 -2.74
N VAL A 183 11.89 -31.99 -2.95
CA VAL A 183 12.38 -32.94 -1.94
C VAL A 183 12.79 -32.19 -0.67
N GLN A 184 13.61 -31.13 -0.79
CA GLN A 184 14.02 -30.32 0.35
C GLN A 184 12.82 -29.71 1.10
N LEU A 185 11.80 -29.21 0.38
CA LEU A 185 10.59 -28.68 1.01
C LEU A 185 9.83 -29.77 1.79
N ILE A 186 9.72 -30.99 1.26
CA ILE A 186 9.06 -32.10 1.96
C ILE A 186 9.82 -32.50 3.22
N GLU A 187 11.16 -32.52 3.17
CA GLU A 187 12.01 -32.88 4.32
C GLU A 187 11.89 -31.87 5.47
N GLU A 188 11.64 -30.61 5.16
CA GLU A 188 11.50 -29.52 6.14
C GLU A 188 10.07 -29.42 6.75
N LEU A 189 9.08 -30.08 6.17
CA LEU A 189 7.73 -30.10 6.75
C LEU A 189 7.72 -30.83 8.10
N PRO A 190 6.85 -30.43 9.06
CA PRO A 190 6.61 -31.19 10.30
C PRO A 190 6.28 -32.66 10.02
N GLU A 191 6.61 -33.55 10.96
CA GLU A 191 6.40 -35.01 10.76
C GLU A 191 4.94 -35.39 10.50
N ASP A 192 4.01 -34.70 11.10
CA ASP A 192 2.56 -34.86 10.98
C ASP A 192 1.91 -34.12 9.83
N ALA A 193 2.70 -33.38 9.04
CA ALA A 193 2.17 -32.58 7.93
C ALA A 193 1.59 -33.47 6.82
N VAL A 194 0.40 -33.06 6.34
CA VAL A 194 -0.24 -33.67 5.17
C VAL A 194 0.49 -33.20 3.92
N ILE A 195 1.07 -34.14 3.17
CA ILE A 195 1.81 -33.86 1.94
C ILE A 195 0.88 -34.06 0.75
N SER A 196 0.51 -32.95 0.10
CA SER A 196 -0.42 -32.97 -1.02
C SER A 196 0.23 -32.56 -2.33
N PHE A 197 -0.32 -33.13 -3.40
CA PHE A 197 0.07 -32.90 -4.79
C PHE A 197 -1.15 -32.49 -5.60
N TYR A 198 -0.91 -31.65 -6.59
CA TYR A 198 -1.91 -31.28 -7.57
C TYR A 198 -1.45 -31.69 -8.97
N THR A 199 -2.31 -32.44 -9.67
CA THR A 199 -2.03 -32.99 -11.01
C THR A 199 -2.99 -32.38 -12.03
N GLN A 200 -2.42 -31.88 -13.13
CA GLN A 200 -3.14 -31.36 -14.29
C GLN A 200 -2.52 -31.95 -15.57
N GLY A 201 -3.20 -32.94 -16.15
CA GLY A 201 -2.66 -33.71 -17.27
C GLY A 201 -1.36 -34.45 -16.87
N GLU A 202 -0.28 -34.20 -17.63
CA GLU A 202 1.04 -34.77 -17.36
C GLU A 202 1.83 -34.08 -16.23
N PHE A 203 1.38 -32.92 -15.80
CA PHE A 203 2.08 -32.11 -14.80
C PHE A 203 1.56 -32.40 -13.39
N THR A 204 2.50 -32.66 -12.47
CA THR A 204 2.21 -32.84 -11.04
C THR A 204 3.19 -32.02 -10.23
N ASP A 205 2.69 -31.25 -9.26
CA ASP A 205 3.50 -30.42 -8.37
C ASP A 205 3.14 -30.62 -6.91
N LEU A 206 4.13 -30.50 -6.01
CA LEU A 206 3.95 -30.44 -4.56
C LEU A 206 3.30 -29.10 -4.20
N CYS A 207 2.12 -29.14 -3.60
CA CYS A 207 1.38 -27.93 -3.29
C CYS A 207 0.31 -28.15 -2.22
N ALA A 208 0.14 -27.17 -1.33
CA ALA A 208 -0.92 -27.19 -0.32
C ALA A 208 -2.31 -26.85 -0.91
N GLY A 209 -2.36 -26.17 -2.06
CA GLY A 209 -3.60 -25.72 -2.70
C GLY A 209 -4.31 -24.58 -1.94
N PRO A 210 -5.62 -24.39 -2.17
CA PRO A 210 -6.42 -25.04 -3.22
C PRO A 210 -6.18 -24.47 -4.62
N HIS A 211 -6.70 -25.17 -5.64
CA HIS A 211 -6.67 -24.77 -7.04
C HIS A 211 -8.07 -24.73 -7.64
N LEU A 212 -8.22 -24.14 -8.82
CA LEU A 212 -9.44 -24.19 -9.61
C LEU A 212 -9.77 -25.65 -10.03
N PHE A 213 -11.01 -25.90 -10.40
CA PHE A 213 -11.45 -27.20 -10.90
C PHE A 213 -10.73 -27.65 -12.19
N SER A 214 -10.39 -26.68 -13.06
CA SER A 214 -9.68 -26.95 -14.30
C SER A 214 -8.85 -25.77 -14.77
N THR A 215 -7.86 -26.02 -15.65
CA THR A 215 -7.02 -25.00 -16.26
C THR A 215 -7.82 -24.05 -17.17
N GLY A 216 -8.94 -24.49 -17.72
CA GLY A 216 -9.77 -23.75 -18.68
C GLY A 216 -10.47 -22.50 -18.10
N ALA A 217 -10.51 -22.36 -16.78
CA ALA A 217 -11.06 -21.16 -16.15
C ALA A 217 -10.13 -19.94 -16.28
N VAL A 218 -8.80 -20.13 -16.43
CA VAL A 218 -7.78 -19.06 -16.49
C VAL A 218 -7.64 -18.55 -17.94
N LYS A 219 -8.61 -17.79 -18.43
CA LYS A 219 -8.72 -17.47 -19.86
C LYS A 219 -7.73 -16.44 -20.38
N ALA A 220 -7.28 -15.53 -19.54
CA ALA A 220 -6.43 -14.42 -19.94
C ALA A 220 -5.20 -14.32 -19.04
N ILE A 221 -4.01 -14.49 -19.62
CA ILE A 221 -2.73 -14.51 -18.92
C ILE A 221 -1.74 -13.62 -19.64
N LYS A 222 -0.94 -12.90 -18.88
CA LYS A 222 0.22 -12.14 -19.37
C LYS A 222 1.40 -12.29 -18.42
N LEU A 223 2.56 -12.67 -18.94
CA LEU A 223 3.82 -12.63 -18.19
C LEU A 223 4.40 -11.21 -18.26
N THR A 224 4.85 -10.68 -17.13
CA THR A 224 5.20 -9.26 -17.03
C THR A 224 6.69 -9.01 -17.02
N GLN A 225 7.44 -9.85 -16.31
CA GLN A 225 8.90 -9.72 -16.20
C GLN A 225 9.55 -11.00 -15.69
N CYS A 226 10.86 -11.10 -15.86
CA CYS A 226 11.72 -12.07 -15.20
C CYS A 226 12.80 -11.33 -14.41
N THR A 227 13.04 -11.74 -13.17
CA THR A 227 14.05 -11.14 -12.25
C THR A 227 14.82 -12.24 -11.53
N GLY A 228 15.99 -11.90 -11.00
CA GLY A 228 16.69 -12.77 -10.04
C GLY A 228 15.99 -12.77 -8.67
N ALA A 229 15.99 -13.93 -8.00
CA ALA A 229 15.54 -14.07 -6.63
C ALA A 229 16.38 -15.13 -5.92
N TYR A 230 16.79 -14.90 -4.68
CA TYR A 230 17.52 -15.91 -3.93
C TYR A 230 16.58 -16.97 -3.37
N TRP A 231 16.99 -18.24 -3.41
CA TRP A 231 16.23 -19.33 -2.79
C TRP A 231 15.96 -19.02 -1.32
N LYS A 232 14.69 -19.09 -0.92
CA LYS A 232 14.21 -18.74 0.44
C LYS A 232 14.56 -17.31 0.90
N GLY A 233 14.84 -16.40 -0.02
CA GLY A 233 15.16 -15.01 0.31
C GLY A 233 16.57 -14.79 0.91
N ASP A 234 17.37 -15.82 1.09
CA ASP A 234 18.73 -15.72 1.65
C ASP A 234 19.74 -15.52 0.52
N GLN A 235 20.49 -14.42 0.57
CA GLN A 235 21.56 -14.07 -0.38
C GLN A 235 22.71 -15.09 -0.44
N LYS A 236 22.84 -15.97 0.57
CA LYS A 236 23.81 -17.05 0.59
C LYS A 236 23.39 -18.24 -0.27
N ASN A 237 22.11 -18.35 -0.61
CA ASN A 237 21.57 -19.43 -1.42
C ASN A 237 21.68 -19.11 -2.91
N LYS A 238 21.40 -20.13 -3.73
CA LYS A 238 21.44 -20.01 -5.19
C LYS A 238 20.45 -18.94 -5.70
N MET A 239 20.91 -18.14 -6.66
CA MET A 239 20.04 -17.21 -7.36
C MET A 239 19.20 -17.97 -8.39
N LEU A 240 17.90 -17.84 -8.27
CA LEU A 240 16.86 -18.39 -9.13
C LEU A 240 16.34 -17.33 -10.11
N GLN A 241 15.58 -17.76 -11.09
CA GLN A 241 14.88 -16.89 -12.03
C GLN A 241 13.39 -16.85 -11.65
N ARG A 242 12.90 -15.67 -11.26
CA ARG A 242 11.51 -15.43 -10.89
C ARG A 242 10.75 -14.84 -12.07
N ILE A 243 9.75 -15.56 -12.57
CA ILE A 243 8.85 -15.08 -13.62
C ILE A 243 7.55 -14.61 -12.97
N TYR A 244 7.19 -13.35 -13.20
CA TYR A 244 5.94 -12.76 -12.76
C TYR A 244 4.88 -12.82 -13.85
N GLY A 245 3.64 -13.04 -13.44
CA GLY A 245 2.48 -13.02 -14.33
C GLY A 245 1.23 -12.46 -13.66
N ILE A 246 0.30 -12.06 -14.51
CA ILE A 246 -1.04 -11.64 -14.14
C ILE A 246 -2.06 -12.47 -14.90
N ALA A 247 -3.18 -12.82 -14.25
CA ALA A 247 -4.22 -13.61 -14.86
C ALA A 247 -5.61 -13.08 -14.50
N PHE A 248 -6.53 -13.16 -15.46
CA PHE A 248 -7.90 -12.65 -15.32
C PHE A 248 -8.92 -13.63 -15.95
N PRO A 249 -10.19 -13.61 -15.49
CA PRO A 249 -11.26 -14.42 -16.05
C PRO A 249 -11.59 -14.08 -17.53
N SER A 250 -11.31 -12.85 -17.95
CA SER A 250 -11.57 -12.38 -19.30
C SER A 250 -10.41 -11.57 -19.89
N LYS A 251 -10.34 -11.53 -21.24
CA LYS A 251 -9.35 -10.72 -21.95
C LYS A 251 -9.56 -9.23 -21.77
N ASP A 252 -10.82 -8.81 -21.62
CA ASP A 252 -11.17 -7.41 -21.46
C ASP A 252 -10.70 -6.88 -20.09
N GLU A 253 -10.88 -7.67 -19.01
CA GLU A 253 -10.35 -7.36 -17.68
C GLU A 253 -8.83 -7.31 -17.67
N LEU A 254 -8.14 -8.28 -18.33
CA LEU A 254 -6.70 -8.25 -18.48
C LEU A 254 -6.22 -7.00 -19.22
N ASN A 255 -6.85 -6.64 -20.34
CA ASN A 255 -6.49 -5.46 -21.12
C ASN A 255 -6.72 -4.17 -20.33
N ALA A 256 -7.84 -4.05 -19.62
CA ALA A 256 -8.13 -2.92 -18.74
C ALA A 256 -7.05 -2.76 -17.67
N TYR A 257 -6.65 -3.87 -17.03
CA TYR A 257 -5.61 -3.87 -16.01
C TYR A 257 -4.22 -3.52 -16.59
N VAL A 258 -3.87 -4.06 -17.76
CA VAL A 258 -2.60 -3.71 -18.44
C VAL A 258 -2.57 -2.23 -18.80
N THR A 259 -3.65 -1.69 -19.35
CA THR A 259 -3.77 -0.25 -19.67
C THR A 259 -3.62 0.60 -18.41
N MET A 260 -4.28 0.21 -17.30
CA MET A 260 -4.11 0.87 -16.02
C MET A 260 -2.64 0.86 -15.54
N LEU A 261 -1.95 -0.28 -15.64
CA LEU A 261 -0.53 -0.37 -15.28
C LEU A 261 0.38 0.49 -16.17
N GLU A 262 0.09 0.58 -17.47
CA GLU A 262 0.84 1.44 -18.39
C GLU A 262 0.64 2.92 -18.06
N GLU A 263 -0.57 3.33 -17.76
CA GLU A 263 -0.86 4.69 -17.29
C GLU A 263 -0.22 4.96 -15.92
N ALA A 264 -0.27 4.00 -14.99
CA ALA A 264 0.41 4.10 -13.70
C ALA A 264 1.93 4.30 -13.86
N ARG A 265 2.58 3.54 -14.75
CA ARG A 265 4.01 3.70 -15.05
C ARG A 265 4.37 5.06 -15.65
N LYS A 266 3.47 5.68 -16.41
CA LYS A 266 3.67 7.04 -16.92
C LYS A 266 3.59 8.09 -15.81
N ARG A 267 2.81 7.79 -14.76
CA ARG A 267 2.60 8.67 -13.61
C ARG A 267 3.48 8.35 -12.40
N ASP A 268 4.30 7.30 -12.47
CA ASP A 268 5.20 6.90 -11.39
C ASP A 268 6.09 8.08 -10.97
N HIS A 269 6.02 8.43 -9.68
CA HIS A 269 6.79 9.54 -9.11
C HIS A 269 8.31 9.36 -9.27
N ASN A 270 8.82 8.12 -9.32
CA ASN A 270 10.24 7.86 -9.57
C ASN A 270 10.66 8.33 -10.97
N LYS A 271 9.82 8.09 -11.96
CA LYS A 271 10.06 8.53 -13.33
C LYS A 271 9.90 10.05 -13.44
N ILE A 272 8.73 10.56 -13.07
CA ILE A 272 8.42 12.00 -13.16
C ILE A 272 9.39 12.82 -12.32
N GLY A 273 9.68 12.38 -11.09
CA GLY A 273 10.55 13.11 -10.18
C GLY A 273 11.99 13.23 -10.68
N ARG A 274 12.50 12.18 -11.37
CA ARG A 274 13.83 12.25 -12.01
C ARG A 274 13.83 13.09 -13.28
N GLU A 275 12.84 12.90 -14.16
CA GLU A 275 12.72 13.63 -15.43
C GLU A 275 12.53 15.14 -15.20
N LEU A 276 11.78 15.53 -14.18
CA LEU A 276 11.54 16.92 -13.81
C LEU A 276 12.53 17.48 -12.77
N GLU A 277 13.52 16.69 -12.35
CA GLU A 277 14.57 17.07 -11.40
C GLU A 277 14.04 17.46 -10.01
N TYR A 278 13.10 16.68 -9.46
CA TYR A 278 12.63 16.88 -8.08
C TYR A 278 13.53 16.18 -7.07
N PHE A 279 14.01 15.00 -7.38
CA PHE A 279 14.91 14.24 -6.49
C PHE A 279 15.78 13.25 -7.26
N THR A 280 16.82 12.76 -6.59
CA THR A 280 17.68 11.69 -7.08
C THR A 280 18.12 10.78 -5.93
N THR A 281 18.67 9.62 -6.27
CA THR A 281 19.31 8.69 -5.34
C THR A 281 20.72 8.42 -5.80
N VAL A 282 21.67 8.30 -4.87
CA VAL A 282 23.10 8.10 -5.16
C VAL A 282 23.62 6.96 -4.28
N ASP A 283 24.30 5.98 -4.89
CA ASP A 283 24.73 4.77 -4.21
C ASP A 283 25.66 5.04 -3.01
N CYS A 284 26.55 6.03 -3.12
CA CYS A 284 27.47 6.38 -2.03
C CYS A 284 26.76 7.02 -0.81
N ILE A 285 25.51 7.48 -0.96
CA ILE A 285 24.68 7.96 0.16
C ILE A 285 23.88 6.80 0.75
N GLY A 286 23.40 5.89 -0.10
CA GLY A 286 22.69 4.68 0.30
C GLY A 286 21.20 4.68 -0.08
N GLN A 287 20.64 3.47 -0.06
CA GLN A 287 19.23 3.25 -0.35
C GLN A 287 18.32 3.86 0.72
N GLY A 288 17.17 4.40 0.32
CA GLY A 288 16.20 5.01 1.23
C GLY A 288 16.61 6.40 1.74
N LEU A 289 17.66 7.00 1.17
CA LEU A 289 18.16 8.33 1.50
C LEU A 289 18.18 9.22 0.23
N PRO A 290 17.01 9.64 -0.26
CA PRO A 290 16.90 10.47 -1.46
C PRO A 290 17.43 11.89 -1.22
N ILE A 291 18.03 12.46 -2.26
CA ILE A 291 18.38 13.88 -2.29
C ILE A 291 17.24 14.62 -2.96
N LEU A 292 16.60 15.55 -2.25
CA LEU A 292 15.70 16.52 -2.86
C LEU A 292 16.52 17.56 -3.63
N LEU A 293 16.36 17.59 -4.94
CA LEU A 293 16.95 18.58 -5.80
C LEU A 293 16.26 19.95 -5.64
N PRO A 294 16.78 21.07 -6.18
CA PRO A 294 16.23 22.40 -5.93
C PRO A 294 14.72 22.53 -6.15
N LYS A 295 14.16 21.90 -7.18
CA LYS A 295 12.71 21.90 -7.44
C LYS A 295 11.93 21.15 -6.36
N GLY A 296 12.38 19.95 -5.98
CA GLY A 296 11.75 19.15 -4.91
C GLY A 296 11.84 19.86 -3.56
N ALA A 297 13.02 20.34 -3.19
CA ALA A 297 13.24 21.08 -1.95
C ALA A 297 12.35 22.34 -1.88
N ARG A 298 12.18 23.06 -3.00
CA ARG A 298 11.33 24.23 -3.05
C ARG A 298 9.85 23.91 -2.90
N THR A 299 9.38 22.81 -3.49
CA THR A 299 8.00 22.35 -3.33
C THR A 299 7.74 21.90 -1.89
N VAL A 300 8.63 21.12 -1.30
CA VAL A 300 8.53 20.72 0.12
C VAL A 300 8.53 21.94 1.04
N GLN A 301 9.39 22.93 0.78
CA GLN A 301 9.39 24.16 1.56
C GLN A 301 8.07 24.93 1.48
N ALA A 302 7.42 24.95 0.30
CA ALA A 302 6.12 25.61 0.13
C ALA A 302 5.03 24.88 0.96
N LEU A 303 5.03 23.55 0.95
CA LEU A 303 4.13 22.73 1.76
C LEU A 303 4.38 22.93 3.25
N GLN A 304 5.64 22.91 3.67
CA GLN A 304 6.06 23.09 5.07
C GLN A 304 5.59 24.43 5.63
N ARG A 305 5.87 25.53 4.93
CA ARG A 305 5.44 26.87 5.36
C ARG A 305 3.93 26.97 5.50
N TRP A 306 3.21 26.44 4.50
CA TRP A 306 1.75 26.42 4.55
C TRP A 306 1.20 25.68 5.76
N ILE A 307 1.73 24.49 6.07
CA ILE A 307 1.27 23.69 7.21
C ILE A 307 1.65 24.33 8.54
N GLU A 308 2.85 24.84 8.68
CA GLU A 308 3.28 25.54 9.91
C GLU A 308 2.41 26.78 10.19
N ASP A 309 2.09 27.57 9.16
CA ASP A 309 1.19 28.72 9.27
C ASP A 309 -0.24 28.29 9.66
N GLU A 310 -0.75 27.19 9.08
CA GLU A 310 -2.09 26.68 9.38
C GLU A 310 -2.16 26.09 10.80
N GLU A 311 -1.16 25.37 11.24
CA GLU A 311 -1.05 24.87 12.61
C GLU A 311 -0.99 26.02 13.62
N GLN A 312 -0.18 27.07 13.35
CA GLN A 312 -0.11 28.26 14.19
C GLN A 312 -1.47 28.95 14.29
N ARG A 313 -2.20 29.08 13.18
CA ARG A 313 -3.53 29.68 13.13
C ARG A 313 -4.56 28.91 13.98
N ARG A 314 -4.38 27.59 14.09
CA ARG A 314 -5.21 26.70 14.93
C ARG A 314 -4.70 26.58 16.37
N GLY A 315 -3.71 27.38 16.76
CA GLY A 315 -3.21 27.46 18.13
C GLY A 315 -2.18 26.38 18.50
N TYR A 316 -1.52 25.76 17.52
CA TYR A 316 -0.41 24.87 17.80
C TYR A 316 0.86 25.67 18.16
N LEU A 317 1.57 25.18 19.15
CA LEU A 317 2.85 25.71 19.61
C LEU A 317 3.98 24.99 18.92
N LEU A 318 4.74 25.70 18.12
CA LEU A 318 5.87 25.12 17.38
C LEU A 318 7.00 24.73 18.35
N THR A 319 7.50 23.50 18.21
CA THR A 319 8.67 23.00 18.94
C THR A 319 9.79 22.64 17.96
N LYS A 320 11.02 22.55 18.48
CA LYS A 320 12.18 22.01 17.77
C LYS A 320 12.98 21.17 18.73
N THR A 321 12.99 19.88 18.49
CA THR A 321 13.61 18.90 19.39
C THR A 321 14.81 18.20 18.73
N PRO A 322 15.75 17.63 19.51
CA PRO A 322 16.94 16.98 18.97
C PRO A 322 16.61 15.77 18.07
N LEU A 323 17.52 15.46 17.13
CA LEU A 323 17.36 14.33 16.20
C LEU A 323 17.76 12.97 16.82
N MET A 324 18.36 12.97 18.00
CA MET A 324 18.77 11.75 18.72
C MET A 324 18.61 11.93 20.22
N ALA A 325 18.49 10.83 20.91
CA ALA A 325 18.48 10.76 22.37
C ALA A 325 19.19 9.52 22.89
N LYS A 326 19.49 9.50 24.20
CA LYS A 326 19.95 8.31 24.88
C LYS A 326 18.87 7.22 24.88
N ARG A 327 19.30 5.96 24.89
CA ARG A 327 18.42 4.79 24.94
C ARG A 327 17.36 4.85 26.06
N ASP A 328 17.69 5.52 27.20
CA ASP A 328 16.81 5.60 28.35
C ASP A 328 15.46 6.26 27.99
N LEU A 329 15.46 7.28 27.12
CA LEU A 329 14.25 7.91 26.65
C LEU A 329 13.33 6.91 25.91
N TYR A 330 13.92 6.05 25.10
CA TYR A 330 13.21 5.04 24.33
C TYR A 330 12.80 3.82 25.15
N LYS A 331 13.55 3.50 26.23
CA LYS A 331 13.13 2.50 27.23
C LYS A 331 11.88 2.97 27.98
N ILE A 332 11.83 4.22 28.43
CA ILE A 332 10.63 4.77 29.11
C ILE A 332 9.40 4.67 28.21
N SER A 333 9.55 4.98 26.93
CA SER A 333 8.44 4.93 25.96
C SER A 333 8.08 3.52 25.49
N GLY A 334 8.88 2.48 25.81
CA GLY A 334 8.70 1.11 25.34
C GLY A 334 9.19 0.85 23.90
N HIS A 335 9.63 1.87 23.19
CA HIS A 335 10.07 1.70 21.80
C HIS A 335 11.38 0.94 21.68
N TRP A 336 12.24 0.98 22.71
CA TRP A 336 13.48 0.20 22.71
C TRP A 336 13.25 -1.30 22.68
N ASP A 337 12.19 -1.76 23.35
CA ASP A 337 11.87 -3.19 23.45
C ASP A 337 11.08 -3.71 22.23
N HIS A 338 10.29 -2.84 21.59
CA HIS A 338 9.40 -3.23 20.50
C HIS A 338 9.91 -2.89 19.09
N TYR A 339 10.89 -1.96 18.97
CA TYR A 339 11.29 -1.38 17.67
C TYR A 339 12.80 -1.31 17.47
N LEU A 340 13.60 -2.05 18.22
CA LEU A 340 15.08 -1.95 18.19
C LEU A 340 15.63 -2.15 16.77
N ASP A 341 15.14 -3.15 16.04
CA ASP A 341 15.59 -3.47 14.67
C ASP A 341 15.27 -2.37 13.66
N GLY A 342 14.20 -1.62 13.92
CA GLY A 342 13.77 -0.47 13.12
C GLY A 342 14.48 0.85 13.46
N MET A 343 15.44 0.87 14.38
CA MET A 343 16.13 2.08 14.83
C MET A 343 17.59 2.11 14.35
N PHE A 344 18.10 3.32 14.07
CA PHE A 344 19.53 3.55 13.86
C PHE A 344 20.20 3.80 15.21
N ILE A 345 21.03 2.86 15.65
CA ILE A 345 21.70 2.85 16.95
C ILE A 345 23.12 3.37 16.82
N LEU A 346 23.53 4.20 17.77
CA LEU A 346 24.89 4.76 17.92
C LEU A 346 25.51 4.25 19.21
N GLY A 347 26.29 3.21 19.13
CA GLY A 347 26.89 2.49 20.25
C GLY A 347 26.42 1.04 20.28
N ASP A 348 26.67 0.37 21.42
CA ASP A 348 26.22 -1.01 21.63
C ASP A 348 24.86 -1.02 22.36
N PRO A 349 23.79 -1.52 21.74
CA PRO A 349 22.47 -1.56 22.35
C PRO A 349 22.38 -2.52 23.55
N TYR A 350 23.29 -3.49 23.65
CA TYR A 350 23.26 -4.53 24.66
C TYR A 350 24.25 -4.26 25.82
N ASP A 351 25.23 -3.34 25.67
CA ASP A 351 26.16 -2.95 26.73
C ASP A 351 25.54 -1.79 27.54
N GLU A 352 24.95 -2.13 28.68
CA GLU A 352 24.33 -1.15 29.58
C GLU A 352 25.34 -0.28 30.34
N THR A 353 26.62 -0.66 30.34
CA THR A 353 27.70 0.09 31.02
C THR A 353 28.15 1.30 30.21
N LYS A 354 27.86 1.33 28.90
CA LYS A 354 28.25 2.39 27.99
C LYS A 354 27.09 3.25 27.57
N GLU A 355 27.39 4.50 27.30
CA GLU A 355 26.40 5.43 26.71
C GLU A 355 26.00 4.98 25.28
N CYS A 356 24.73 4.87 25.04
CA CYS A 356 24.17 4.48 23.74
C CYS A 356 23.08 5.46 23.35
N PHE A 357 23.11 5.93 22.11
CA PHE A 357 22.12 6.83 21.52
C PHE A 357 21.38 6.12 20.38
N ALA A 358 20.25 6.68 19.99
CA ALA A 358 19.59 6.32 18.76
C ALA A 358 19.08 7.57 18.03
N LEU A 359 19.08 7.53 16.69
CA LEU A 359 18.36 8.50 15.88
C LEU A 359 16.85 8.29 16.10
N ARG A 360 16.11 9.39 16.23
CA ARG A 360 14.68 9.32 16.61
C ARG A 360 13.81 8.73 15.51
N PRO A 361 13.04 7.66 15.76
CA PRO A 361 12.01 7.14 14.85
C PRO A 361 10.66 7.83 14.99
N MET A 362 10.48 8.65 16.08
CA MET A 362 9.29 9.43 16.40
C MET A 362 9.66 10.63 17.28
N THR A 363 8.77 11.62 17.40
CA THR A 363 8.99 12.86 18.16
C THR A 363 8.33 12.85 19.54
N CYS A 364 7.33 12.00 19.78
CA CYS A 364 6.52 12.01 20.99
C CYS A 364 7.31 12.07 22.29
N PRO A 365 8.35 11.24 22.58
CA PRO A 365 9.07 11.28 23.85
C PRO A 365 9.76 12.62 24.11
N PHE A 366 10.18 13.31 23.05
CA PHE A 366 10.81 14.63 23.16
C PHE A 366 9.82 15.72 23.53
N GLN A 367 8.62 15.71 22.94
CA GLN A 367 7.57 16.68 23.26
C GLN A 367 6.98 16.45 24.67
N TYR A 368 7.02 15.24 25.18
CA TYR A 368 6.70 14.98 26.58
C TYR A 368 7.69 15.68 27.54
N GLN A 369 8.97 15.75 27.21
CA GLN A 369 9.95 16.53 27.97
C GLN A 369 9.66 18.03 27.92
N VAL A 370 9.08 18.54 26.81
CA VAL A 370 8.60 19.94 26.76
C VAL A 370 7.46 20.18 27.74
N PHE A 371 6.54 19.24 27.87
CA PHE A 371 5.47 19.31 28.89
C PHE A 371 6.06 19.27 30.30
N LEU A 372 6.96 18.36 30.59
CA LEU A 372 7.57 18.11 31.90
C LEU A 372 8.53 19.23 32.35
N ASN A 373 8.91 20.15 31.46
CA ASN A 373 9.86 21.23 31.78
C ASN A 373 9.41 22.15 32.94
N LYS A 374 8.11 22.22 33.23
CA LYS A 374 7.54 22.95 34.37
C LYS A 374 6.27 22.26 34.88
N LYS A 375 5.87 22.55 36.12
CA LYS A 375 4.57 22.12 36.65
C LYS A 375 3.45 22.70 35.79
N ARG A 376 2.44 21.91 35.50
CA ARG A 376 1.28 22.26 34.68
C ARG A 376 -0.01 22.28 35.53
N SER A 377 -0.98 23.06 35.12
CA SER A 377 -2.32 23.06 35.67
C SER A 377 -3.34 22.81 34.56
N TYR A 378 -4.59 22.53 34.95
CA TYR A 378 -5.70 22.39 34.02
C TYR A 378 -5.89 23.58 33.07
N ARG A 379 -5.41 24.77 33.46
CA ARG A 379 -5.46 26.00 32.62
C ARG A 379 -4.42 26.02 31.48
N ASP A 380 -3.39 25.18 31.58
CA ASP A 380 -2.38 25.03 30.54
C ASP A 380 -2.85 24.04 29.43
N LEU A 381 -4.01 23.36 29.63
CA LEU A 381 -4.54 22.34 28.74
C LEU A 381 -5.82 22.80 28.03
N PRO A 382 -6.04 22.47 26.75
CA PRO A 382 -5.18 21.59 25.93
C PRO A 382 -3.89 22.27 25.52
N MET A 383 -2.77 21.52 25.54
CA MET A 383 -1.48 21.97 25.00
C MET A 383 -1.26 21.29 23.66
N ARG A 384 -1.39 22.06 22.58
CA ARG A 384 -1.20 21.56 21.21
C ARG A 384 0.24 21.83 20.76
N LEU A 385 1.10 20.80 20.76
CA LEU A 385 2.48 20.89 20.31
C LEU A 385 2.58 20.45 18.85
N GLY A 386 3.28 21.19 17.99
CA GLY A 386 3.55 20.85 16.61
C GLY A 386 5.04 20.89 16.31
N GLU A 387 5.50 20.05 15.39
CA GLU A 387 6.87 20.04 14.90
C GLU A 387 6.95 19.54 13.46
N THR A 388 7.66 20.27 12.61
CA THR A 388 8.20 19.70 11.38
C THR A 388 9.44 18.90 11.74
N SER A 389 9.25 17.60 11.85
CA SER A 389 10.19 16.64 12.44
C SER A 389 10.91 15.82 11.39
N THR A 390 12.24 15.75 11.45
CA THR A 390 13.01 14.75 10.71
C THR A 390 13.15 13.49 11.54
N LEU A 391 12.75 12.36 10.96
CA LEU A 391 12.75 11.04 11.59
C LEU A 391 13.57 10.03 10.78
N PHE A 392 13.99 8.97 11.45
CA PHE A 392 14.86 7.94 10.89
C PHE A 392 14.30 6.56 11.23
N ARG A 393 14.13 5.71 10.21
CA ARG A 393 13.72 4.32 10.39
C ARG A 393 14.60 3.41 9.55
N ASN A 394 15.11 2.36 10.16
CA ASN A 394 15.95 1.37 9.48
C ASN A 394 15.06 0.39 8.68
N GLU A 395 14.45 0.91 7.63
CA GLU A 395 13.58 0.13 6.74
C GLU A 395 14.37 -0.93 5.98
N ASP A 396 13.76 -2.10 5.79
CA ASP A 396 14.35 -3.17 4.99
C ASP A 396 14.44 -2.81 3.50
N SER A 397 15.45 -3.35 2.82
CA SER A 397 15.73 -3.03 1.42
C SER A 397 14.55 -3.33 0.48
N GLY A 398 13.77 -4.38 0.78
CA GLY A 398 12.60 -4.78 -0.01
C GLY A 398 11.35 -3.89 0.17
N GLU A 399 11.31 -3.09 1.23
CA GLU A 399 10.18 -2.23 1.55
C GLU A 399 10.32 -0.80 1.01
N MET A 400 11.55 -0.38 0.72
CA MET A 400 11.83 0.97 0.25
C MET A 400 11.31 1.21 -1.16
N HIS A 401 10.60 2.34 -1.36
CA HIS A 401 10.01 2.67 -2.64
C HIS A 401 10.04 4.19 -2.91
N GLY A 402 11.01 4.64 -3.71
CA GLY A 402 11.14 6.04 -4.13
C GLY A 402 11.12 7.02 -2.96
N LEU A 403 10.16 7.97 -2.98
CA LEU A 403 9.89 8.88 -1.87
C LEU A 403 8.76 8.39 -0.95
N ILE A 404 8.04 7.32 -1.29
CA ILE A 404 6.90 6.82 -0.51
C ILE A 404 7.36 6.18 0.79
N ARG A 405 8.45 5.36 0.74
CA ARG A 405 9.04 4.71 1.91
C ARG A 405 10.55 4.84 1.90
N VAL A 406 11.06 5.58 2.86
CA VAL A 406 12.45 6.03 2.95
C VAL A 406 12.98 5.86 4.37
N ARG A 407 14.30 5.83 4.53
CA ARG A 407 14.98 5.70 5.84
C ARG A 407 15.08 7.00 6.62
N GLN A 408 15.13 8.13 5.93
CA GLN A 408 15.06 9.46 6.51
C GLN A 408 13.91 10.21 5.86
N PHE A 409 13.02 10.78 6.67
CA PHE A 409 11.87 11.54 6.19
C PHE A 409 11.52 12.68 7.13
N THR A 410 10.79 13.65 6.60
CA THR A 410 10.28 14.79 7.37
C THR A 410 8.76 14.68 7.47
N ILE A 411 8.21 14.91 8.66
CA ILE A 411 6.77 14.75 8.92
C ILE A 411 6.21 15.98 9.64
N SER A 412 4.97 16.37 9.32
CA SER A 412 4.19 17.34 10.09
C SER A 412 3.53 16.63 11.26
N GLU A 413 4.18 16.57 12.39
CA GLU A 413 3.76 15.80 13.56
C GLU A 413 3.35 16.72 14.71
N GLY A 414 2.43 16.27 15.53
CA GLY A 414 2.05 16.99 16.73
C GLY A 414 1.41 16.11 17.79
N HIS A 415 1.55 16.56 19.04
CA HIS A 415 1.01 15.90 20.21
C HIS A 415 0.16 16.90 21.00
N LEU A 416 -1.09 16.54 21.19
CA LEU A 416 -2.02 17.33 22.00
C LEU A 416 -2.10 16.68 23.38
N ILE A 417 -1.68 17.40 24.40
CA ILE A 417 -1.76 16.97 25.80
C ILE A 417 -2.98 17.65 26.38
N LEU A 418 -3.93 16.85 26.88
CA LEU A 418 -5.29 17.33 27.16
C LEU A 418 -5.94 16.61 28.36
N ARG A 419 -6.99 17.20 28.88
CA ARG A 419 -7.83 16.57 29.88
C ARG A 419 -8.84 15.62 29.21
N PRO A 420 -9.32 14.56 29.91
CA PRO A 420 -10.26 13.60 29.32
C PRO A 420 -11.49 14.26 28.68
N GLU A 421 -12.07 15.29 29.31
CA GLU A 421 -13.23 16.00 28.80
C GLU A 421 -12.98 16.86 27.55
N GLN A 422 -11.73 17.07 27.18
CA GLN A 422 -11.34 17.80 25.95
C GLN A 422 -11.09 16.85 24.76
N LEU A 423 -11.11 15.53 24.99
CA LEU A 423 -10.70 14.55 23.99
C LEU A 423 -11.54 14.64 22.70
N GLU A 424 -12.85 14.77 22.85
CA GLU A 424 -13.79 14.79 21.73
C GLU A 424 -13.59 16.03 20.83
N GLU A 425 -13.48 17.21 21.44
CA GLU A 425 -13.25 18.47 20.73
C GLU A 425 -11.87 18.48 20.02
N GLU A 426 -10.82 18.04 20.72
CA GLU A 426 -9.46 18.04 20.18
C GLU A 426 -9.27 17.00 19.09
N PHE A 427 -9.88 15.82 19.21
CA PHE A 427 -9.86 14.82 18.14
C PHE A 427 -10.56 15.33 16.88
N LYS A 428 -11.72 15.95 17.03
CA LYS A 428 -12.43 16.60 15.93
C LYS A 428 -11.55 17.67 15.26
N GLY A 429 -10.89 18.51 16.07
CA GLY A 429 -9.96 19.53 15.56
C GLY A 429 -8.80 18.93 14.75
N CYS A 430 -8.27 17.78 15.17
CA CYS A 430 -7.24 17.03 14.42
C CYS A 430 -7.79 16.48 13.11
N LEU A 431 -8.99 15.90 13.12
CA LEU A 431 -9.66 15.39 11.92
C LEU A 431 -9.96 16.52 10.94
N ASP A 432 -10.51 17.63 11.39
CA ASP A 432 -10.79 18.82 10.57
C ASP A 432 -9.52 19.38 9.91
N LEU A 433 -8.38 19.36 10.62
CA LEU A 433 -7.09 19.76 10.06
C LEU A 433 -6.63 18.79 8.96
N ALA A 434 -6.72 17.48 9.21
CA ALA A 434 -6.35 16.45 8.24
C ALA A 434 -7.21 16.56 6.96
N LEU A 435 -8.53 16.70 7.11
CA LEU A 435 -9.46 16.86 5.99
C LEU A 435 -9.19 18.12 5.19
N TYR A 436 -8.94 19.24 5.87
CA TYR A 436 -8.54 20.51 5.21
C TYR A 436 -7.25 20.34 4.40
N CYS A 437 -6.27 19.61 4.93
CA CYS A 437 -5.03 19.34 4.19
C CYS A 437 -5.30 18.52 2.93
N LEU A 438 -6.08 17.45 3.04
CA LEU A 438 -6.44 16.58 1.90
C LEU A 438 -7.21 17.35 0.82
N ASP A 439 -8.17 18.18 1.22
CA ASP A 439 -8.95 19.00 0.30
C ASP A 439 -8.06 20.04 -0.41
N THR A 440 -7.15 20.70 0.31
CA THR A 440 -6.23 21.68 -0.27
C THR A 440 -5.24 21.04 -1.24
N LEU A 441 -4.76 19.84 -0.93
CA LEU A 441 -3.85 19.07 -1.79
C LEU A 441 -4.55 18.38 -2.97
N GLY A 442 -5.89 18.29 -2.94
CA GLY A 442 -6.69 17.56 -3.95
C GLY A 442 -6.61 16.04 -3.81
N LEU A 443 -6.30 15.53 -2.62
CA LEU A 443 -6.13 14.09 -2.37
C LEU A 443 -7.34 13.44 -1.68
N ARG A 444 -8.35 14.22 -1.26
CA ARG A 444 -9.49 13.74 -0.48
C ARG A 444 -10.23 12.55 -1.10
N GLU A 445 -10.47 12.63 -2.40
CA GLU A 445 -11.23 11.61 -3.15
C GLU A 445 -10.46 10.30 -3.34
N ASP A 446 -9.13 10.33 -3.21
CA ASP A 446 -8.24 9.16 -3.34
C ASP A 446 -8.02 8.45 -1.99
N CYS A 447 -8.59 9.01 -0.90
CA CYS A 447 -8.40 8.50 0.46
C CYS A 447 -9.57 7.63 0.93
N SER A 448 -9.23 6.64 1.75
CA SER A 448 -10.14 5.84 2.55
C SER A 448 -9.78 5.96 4.04
N PHE A 449 -10.74 5.67 4.91
CA PHE A 449 -10.56 5.76 6.35
C PHE A 449 -10.56 4.38 6.97
N ARG A 450 -9.61 4.10 7.88
CA ARG A 450 -9.51 2.83 8.58
C ARG A 450 -9.42 3.05 10.07
N PHE A 451 -10.36 2.49 10.80
CA PHE A 451 -10.31 2.42 12.25
C PHE A 451 -9.52 1.18 12.65
N SER A 452 -8.28 1.39 13.09
CA SER A 452 -7.36 0.34 13.50
C SER A 452 -7.57 0.04 14.99
N GLN A 453 -8.06 -1.17 15.26
CA GLN A 453 -8.42 -1.68 16.59
C GLN A 453 -7.38 -2.69 17.10
N TRP A 454 -7.34 -2.91 18.41
CA TRP A 454 -6.57 -3.96 19.02
C TRP A 454 -7.23 -5.33 18.86
N ASP A 455 -6.45 -6.39 19.09
CA ASP A 455 -6.96 -7.75 19.28
C ASP A 455 -6.77 -8.16 20.75
N PRO A 456 -7.84 -8.41 21.52
CA PRO A 456 -7.76 -8.84 22.92
C PRO A 456 -6.96 -10.13 23.13
N ALA A 457 -6.82 -10.97 22.11
CA ALA A 457 -6.03 -12.20 22.16
C ALA A 457 -4.52 -11.94 22.10
N ARG A 458 -4.08 -10.74 21.68
CA ARG A 458 -2.69 -10.36 21.47
C ARG A 458 -2.13 -9.52 22.63
N THR A 459 -2.18 -10.06 23.85
CA THR A 459 -1.64 -9.40 25.05
C THR A 459 -0.11 -9.22 25.04
N ASP A 460 0.58 -9.90 24.13
CA ASP A 460 2.00 -9.75 23.85
C ASP A 460 2.33 -8.44 23.09
N LYS A 461 1.38 -7.93 22.31
CA LYS A 461 1.54 -6.75 21.45
C LYS A 461 1.02 -5.46 22.10
N TYR A 462 -0.02 -5.54 22.91
CA TYR A 462 -0.77 -4.38 23.39
C TYR A 462 -0.61 -4.16 24.90
N GLU A 463 -0.42 -2.92 25.28
CA GLU A 463 -0.31 -2.51 26.69
C GLU A 463 -1.64 -1.94 27.21
N GLY A 464 -1.84 -1.96 28.55
CA GLY A 464 -3.03 -1.45 29.19
C GLY A 464 -4.04 -2.54 29.58
N THR A 465 -5.22 -2.13 30.06
CA THR A 465 -6.30 -3.04 30.46
C THR A 465 -7.40 -3.08 29.40
N VAL A 466 -8.21 -4.15 29.42
CA VAL A 466 -9.35 -4.30 28.50
C VAL A 466 -10.29 -3.09 28.61
N GLU A 467 -10.57 -2.63 29.83
CA GLU A 467 -11.47 -1.50 30.07
C GLU A 467 -10.95 -0.19 29.46
N GLN A 468 -9.61 0.02 29.47
CA GLN A 468 -8.99 1.19 28.83
C GLN A 468 -9.14 1.13 27.31
N TRP A 469 -8.93 -0.06 26.73
CA TRP A 469 -9.08 -0.28 25.29
C TRP A 469 -10.54 -0.11 24.84
N ASP A 470 -11.49 -0.72 25.55
CA ASP A 470 -12.92 -0.61 25.22
C ASP A 470 -13.39 0.84 25.30
N MET A 471 -12.95 1.59 26.34
CA MET A 471 -13.25 3.01 26.47
C MET A 471 -12.66 3.82 25.30
N ALA A 472 -11.37 3.62 24.98
CA ALA A 472 -10.69 4.37 23.92
C ALA A 472 -11.29 4.08 22.54
N GLN A 473 -11.56 2.82 22.24
CA GLN A 473 -12.17 2.40 20.99
C GLN A 473 -13.61 2.91 20.89
N GLY A 474 -14.39 2.81 21.96
CA GLY A 474 -15.77 3.33 21.98
C GLY A 474 -15.86 4.84 21.75
N ILE A 475 -14.93 5.61 22.33
CA ILE A 475 -14.83 7.06 22.07
C ILE A 475 -14.46 7.30 20.59
N MET A 476 -13.46 6.61 20.07
CA MET A 476 -13.04 6.79 18.68
C MET A 476 -14.15 6.40 17.70
N GLU A 477 -14.82 5.27 17.90
CA GLU A 477 -15.94 4.83 17.08
C GLU A 477 -17.09 5.85 17.05
N LYS A 478 -17.48 6.36 18.22
CA LYS A 478 -18.46 7.45 18.32
C LYS A 478 -18.04 8.65 17.47
N LEU A 479 -16.80 9.11 17.62
CA LEU A 479 -16.28 10.29 16.91
C LEU A 479 -16.22 10.05 15.40
N LEU A 480 -15.85 8.84 14.95
CA LEU A 480 -15.85 8.49 13.54
C LEU A 480 -17.26 8.45 12.95
N ASN A 481 -18.21 7.85 13.66
CA ASN A 481 -19.61 7.83 13.24
C ASN A 481 -20.21 9.24 13.11
N GLU A 482 -19.91 10.13 14.08
CA GLU A 482 -20.39 11.51 14.07
C GLU A 482 -19.77 12.39 12.97
N ASN A 483 -18.50 12.18 12.64
CA ASN A 483 -17.76 13.07 11.73
C ASN A 483 -17.61 12.51 10.29
N LEU A 484 -17.55 11.19 10.13
CA LEU A 484 -17.43 10.54 8.82
C LEU A 484 -18.74 9.89 8.38
N GLY A 485 -19.60 9.52 9.32
CA GLY A 485 -20.81 8.73 9.09
C GLY A 485 -20.55 7.23 9.21
N GLU A 486 -21.54 6.50 9.70
CA GLU A 486 -21.51 5.06 9.84
C GLU A 486 -21.29 4.38 8.48
N GLY A 487 -20.37 3.41 8.41
CA GLY A 487 -20.04 2.68 7.18
C GLY A 487 -19.08 3.40 6.21
N ASN A 488 -18.67 4.63 6.50
CA ASN A 488 -17.71 5.37 5.67
C ASN A 488 -16.25 5.15 6.09
N TYR A 489 -15.98 4.17 6.93
CA TYR A 489 -14.65 3.70 7.30
C TYR A 489 -14.63 2.18 7.42
N THR A 490 -13.47 1.58 7.25
CA THR A 490 -13.23 0.14 7.46
C THR A 490 -12.63 -0.11 8.83
N ILE A 491 -12.81 -1.32 9.36
CA ILE A 491 -12.21 -1.75 10.63
C ILE A 491 -11.02 -2.65 10.33
N GLY A 492 -9.84 -2.29 10.86
CA GLY A 492 -8.62 -3.09 10.85
C GLY A 492 -8.38 -3.71 12.24
N LYS A 493 -8.64 -5.00 12.40
CA LYS A 493 -8.34 -5.72 13.65
C LYS A 493 -6.85 -6.04 13.76
N ASP A 494 -6.30 -5.99 14.98
CA ASP A 494 -4.87 -6.18 15.26
C ASP A 494 -3.94 -5.17 14.57
N GLU A 495 -4.47 -3.98 14.20
CA GLU A 495 -3.72 -2.92 13.52
C GLU A 495 -3.47 -1.68 14.40
N ALA A 496 -4.00 -1.63 15.63
CA ALA A 496 -3.79 -0.51 16.55
C ALA A 496 -2.30 -0.34 16.93
N ALA A 497 -1.94 0.84 17.43
CA ALA A 497 -0.67 1.03 18.13
C ALA A 497 -0.68 0.29 19.47
N PHE A 498 0.49 -0.07 20.00
CA PHE A 498 0.56 -0.82 21.26
C PHE A 498 -0.02 -0.04 22.47
N TYR A 499 -0.17 1.27 22.34
CA TYR A 499 -0.65 2.20 23.37
C TYR A 499 -2.03 2.79 23.12
N GLY A 500 -2.68 2.47 22.01
CA GLY A 500 -4.04 2.96 21.76
C GLY A 500 -4.56 2.80 20.33
N PRO A 501 -5.88 2.99 20.15
CA PRO A 501 -6.53 2.90 18.85
C PRO A 501 -6.15 4.07 17.96
N LYS A 502 -6.27 3.87 16.63
CA LYS A 502 -5.93 4.89 15.64
C LYS A 502 -6.90 4.96 14.46
N LEU A 503 -7.09 6.16 13.97
CA LEU A 503 -7.64 6.42 12.65
C LEU A 503 -6.48 6.56 11.67
N ASP A 504 -6.42 5.65 10.71
CA ASP A 504 -5.50 5.73 9.58
C ASP A 504 -6.24 6.23 8.34
N ILE A 505 -5.78 7.33 7.77
CA ILE A 505 -6.25 7.81 6.46
C ILE A 505 -5.33 7.21 5.42
N GLN A 506 -5.87 6.25 4.68
CA GLN A 506 -5.18 5.51 3.64
C GLN A 506 -5.32 6.21 2.30
N ILE A 507 -4.30 6.12 1.46
CA ILE A 507 -4.34 6.64 0.09
C ILE A 507 -3.83 5.57 -0.87
N LYS A 508 -4.46 5.44 -2.04
CA LYS A 508 -3.99 4.57 -3.11
C LYS A 508 -3.00 5.30 -4.00
N ASN A 509 -1.81 4.74 -4.15
CA ASN A 509 -0.87 5.20 -5.16
C ASN A 509 -1.34 4.82 -6.58
N VAL A 510 -0.63 5.26 -7.62
CA VAL A 510 -1.01 5.01 -9.02
C VAL A 510 -1.05 3.52 -9.39
N PHE A 511 -0.39 2.65 -8.63
CA PHE A 511 -0.42 1.19 -8.81
C PHE A 511 -1.54 0.51 -8.02
N GLY A 512 -2.37 1.28 -7.31
CA GLY A 512 -3.49 0.79 -6.51
C GLY A 512 -3.10 0.25 -5.13
N LYS A 513 -1.82 0.34 -4.74
CA LYS A 513 -1.36 -0.04 -3.40
C LYS A 513 -1.79 1.03 -2.39
N GLU A 514 -2.37 0.61 -1.27
CA GLU A 514 -2.71 1.49 -0.16
C GLU A 514 -1.50 1.76 0.72
N ASP A 515 -1.30 3.03 1.03
CA ASP A 515 -0.30 3.51 1.99
C ASP A 515 -0.98 4.45 3.00
N THR A 516 -0.60 4.36 4.27
CA THR A 516 -1.08 5.30 5.29
C THR A 516 -0.45 6.67 5.06
N LEU A 517 -1.27 7.69 4.85
CA LEU A 517 -0.82 9.07 4.66
C LEU A 517 -0.87 9.87 5.96
N ILE A 518 -2.00 9.85 6.67
CA ILE A 518 -2.25 10.59 7.91
C ILE A 518 -2.73 9.62 8.97
N THR A 519 -2.27 9.80 10.21
CA THR A 519 -2.73 9.02 11.36
C THR A 519 -3.10 9.95 12.50
N ILE A 520 -4.21 9.64 13.20
CA ILE A 520 -4.64 10.27 14.45
C ILE A 520 -4.84 9.15 15.48
N GLN A 521 -4.15 9.22 16.62
CA GLN A 521 -4.14 8.18 17.63
C GLN A 521 -4.54 8.74 18.99
N ILE A 522 -5.30 7.97 19.76
CA ILE A 522 -5.62 8.29 21.15
C ILE A 522 -4.71 7.46 22.04
N ASP A 523 -3.99 8.10 22.95
CA ASP A 523 -3.03 7.48 23.85
C ASP A 523 -3.42 7.81 25.31
N MET A 524 -3.68 6.78 26.10
CA MET A 524 -4.01 6.89 27.51
C MET A 524 -2.92 6.30 28.43
N LEU A 525 -1.80 5.87 27.87
CA LEU A 525 -0.78 5.08 28.57
C LEU A 525 0.56 5.80 28.71
N LEU A 526 1.07 6.40 27.64
CA LEU A 526 2.43 6.96 27.64
C LEU A 526 2.58 8.15 28.60
N ALA A 527 1.53 8.95 28.78
CA ALA A 527 1.58 10.04 29.78
C ALA A 527 1.91 9.53 31.19
N LYS A 528 1.33 8.39 31.59
CA LYS A 528 1.60 7.75 32.89
C LYS A 528 3.04 7.20 32.95
N LYS A 529 3.54 6.56 31.88
CA LYS A 529 4.91 6.05 31.82
C LYS A 529 5.96 7.15 31.98
N PHE A 530 5.69 8.33 31.42
CA PHE A 530 6.56 9.50 31.53
C PHE A 530 6.34 10.32 32.84
N GLY A 531 5.41 9.91 33.69
CA GLY A 531 5.08 10.66 34.90
C GLY A 531 4.52 12.06 34.62
N MET A 532 3.78 12.21 33.52
CA MET A 532 3.14 13.47 33.16
C MET A 532 1.91 13.70 34.02
N GLU A 533 1.89 14.82 34.75
CA GLU A 533 0.80 15.18 35.64
C GLU A 533 0.46 16.68 35.53
N TYR A 534 -0.79 17.02 35.77
CA TYR A 534 -1.23 18.40 35.92
C TYR A 534 -2.08 18.56 37.22
N VAL A 535 -2.08 19.77 37.79
CA VAL A 535 -2.93 20.09 38.90
C VAL A 535 -4.33 20.47 38.35
N ASP A 536 -5.33 19.69 38.71
CA ASP A 536 -6.70 19.96 38.29
C ASP A 536 -7.39 21.04 39.16
N SER A 537 -8.61 21.41 38.77
CA SER A 537 -9.41 22.46 39.43
C SER A 537 -9.73 22.13 40.89
N ASP A 538 -9.73 20.87 41.27
CA ASP A 538 -9.92 20.36 42.65
C ASP A 538 -8.59 20.26 43.44
N ASN A 539 -7.48 20.79 42.92
CA ASN A 539 -6.12 20.70 43.46
C ASN A 539 -5.54 19.27 43.56
N THR A 540 -6.13 18.28 42.87
CA THR A 540 -5.55 16.95 42.76
C THR A 540 -4.61 16.86 41.54
N LEU A 541 -3.65 15.93 41.60
CA LEU A 541 -2.79 15.59 40.46
C LEU A 541 -3.53 14.58 39.60
N LYS A 542 -3.58 14.86 38.30
CA LYS A 542 -4.19 13.97 37.29
C LYS A 542 -3.26 13.75 36.11
N THR A 543 -3.31 12.56 35.50
CA THR A 543 -2.58 12.22 34.30
C THR A 543 -3.38 12.70 33.08
N PRO A 544 -2.76 13.45 32.14
CA PRO A 544 -3.44 13.87 30.91
C PRO A 544 -3.59 12.73 29.91
N TYR A 545 -4.50 12.89 28.96
CA TYR A 545 -4.55 12.09 27.73
C TYR A 545 -3.69 12.75 26.63
N ILE A 546 -3.34 11.97 25.63
CA ILE A 546 -2.54 12.45 24.50
C ILE A 546 -3.23 12.08 23.19
N ILE A 547 -3.29 13.01 22.24
CA ILE A 547 -3.59 12.71 20.85
C ILE A 547 -2.29 12.88 20.05
N HIS A 548 -1.86 11.82 19.37
CA HIS A 548 -0.82 11.89 18.34
C HIS A 548 -1.50 12.15 17.00
N ARG A 549 -0.97 13.09 16.24
CA ARG A 549 -1.54 13.39 14.93
C ARG A 549 -0.45 13.78 13.94
N THR A 550 -0.72 13.58 12.66
CA THR A 550 -0.04 14.23 11.57
C THR A 550 -0.99 15.12 10.81
N SER A 551 -0.54 16.26 10.27
CA SER A 551 -1.40 17.18 9.52
C SER A 551 -1.58 16.76 8.07
N MET A 552 -0.47 16.56 7.35
CA MET A 552 -0.46 16.05 5.97
C MET A 552 0.44 14.82 5.80
N GLY A 553 0.94 14.26 6.89
CA GLY A 553 1.84 13.11 6.89
C GLY A 553 3.30 13.48 6.57
N CYS A 554 4.01 12.54 5.95
CA CYS A 554 5.40 12.68 5.55
C CYS A 554 5.50 13.52 4.27
N TYR A 555 6.37 14.54 4.25
CA TYR A 555 6.54 15.47 3.11
C TYR A 555 7.05 14.74 1.87
N GLU A 556 7.97 13.80 2.00
CA GLU A 556 8.52 13.02 0.89
C GLU A 556 7.41 12.16 0.25
N ARG A 557 6.62 11.44 1.06
CA ARG A 557 5.49 10.64 0.59
C ARG A 557 4.41 11.52 -0.05
N THR A 558 4.07 12.64 0.55
CA THR A 558 3.09 13.58 0.01
C THR A 558 3.57 14.16 -1.33
N LEU A 559 4.86 14.52 -1.45
CA LEU A 559 5.43 14.95 -2.73
C LEU A 559 5.32 13.86 -3.80
N ALA A 560 5.62 12.60 -3.48
CA ALA A 560 5.45 11.47 -4.41
C ALA A 560 4.01 11.37 -4.91
N LEU A 561 3.04 11.37 -4.00
CA LEU A 561 1.61 11.29 -4.32
C LEU A 561 1.12 12.47 -5.15
N LEU A 562 1.60 13.69 -4.87
CA LEU A 562 1.29 14.88 -5.67
C LEU A 562 1.88 14.81 -7.08
N LEU A 563 3.12 14.32 -7.24
CA LEU A 563 3.73 14.08 -8.55
C LEU A 563 2.92 13.06 -9.35
N GLU A 564 2.43 11.99 -8.72
CA GLU A 564 1.57 11.00 -9.33
C GLU A 564 0.19 11.55 -9.67
N LYS A 565 -0.49 12.22 -8.73
CA LYS A 565 -1.83 12.80 -8.91
C LYS A 565 -1.88 13.79 -10.06
N TYR A 566 -0.93 14.70 -10.09
CA TYR A 566 -0.87 15.78 -11.07
C TYR A 566 0.02 15.47 -12.28
N ALA A 567 0.57 14.26 -12.40
CA ALA A 567 1.54 13.88 -13.43
C ALA A 567 2.68 14.93 -13.60
N GLY A 568 3.18 15.43 -12.47
CA GLY A 568 4.20 16.46 -12.39
C GLY A 568 3.71 17.90 -12.62
N ALA A 569 2.46 18.09 -13.07
CA ALA A 569 1.88 19.41 -13.34
C ALA A 569 1.23 20.02 -12.08
N LEU A 570 2.04 20.25 -11.04
CA LEU A 570 1.56 20.73 -9.75
C LEU A 570 0.74 22.04 -9.86
N PRO A 571 -0.28 22.26 -9.00
CA PRO A 571 -0.97 23.53 -8.84
C PRO A 571 -0.01 24.71 -8.63
N THR A 572 -0.39 25.88 -9.07
CA THR A 572 0.49 27.08 -9.08
C THR A 572 1.10 27.36 -7.71
N TRP A 573 0.31 27.28 -6.63
CA TRP A 573 0.77 27.62 -5.29
C TRP A 573 1.88 26.72 -4.76
N MET A 574 1.96 25.43 -5.20
CA MET A 574 3.00 24.47 -4.78
C MET A 574 4.08 24.23 -5.85
N ALA A 575 3.91 24.75 -7.08
CA ALA A 575 4.87 24.56 -8.15
C ALA A 575 6.24 25.18 -7.80
N PRO A 576 7.37 24.50 -8.08
CA PRO A 576 8.71 25.02 -7.76
C PRO A 576 9.06 26.30 -8.51
N VAL A 577 8.61 26.41 -9.77
CA VAL A 577 8.64 27.61 -10.61
C VAL A 577 7.20 27.92 -10.99
N GLN A 578 6.67 29.05 -10.58
CA GLN A 578 5.28 29.44 -10.80
C GLN A 578 5.12 30.23 -12.10
N VAL A 579 6.14 31.05 -12.42
CA VAL A 579 6.18 31.90 -13.60
C VAL A 579 7.53 31.77 -14.28
N LYS A 580 7.53 31.57 -15.59
CA LYS A 580 8.74 31.60 -16.43
C LYS A 580 8.61 32.71 -17.46
N MET A 581 9.51 33.67 -17.40
CA MET A 581 9.55 34.78 -18.36
C MET A 581 10.43 34.43 -19.55
N LEU A 582 9.90 34.64 -20.73
CA LEU A 582 10.48 34.21 -22.00
C LEU A 582 10.74 35.48 -22.88
N PRO A 583 11.87 36.20 -22.70
CA PRO A 583 12.23 37.30 -23.57
C PRO A 583 12.52 36.81 -24.98
N MET A 584 11.98 37.51 -26.00
CA MET A 584 12.20 37.17 -27.41
C MET A 584 13.61 37.53 -27.89
N GLY A 585 14.30 38.48 -27.22
CA GLY A 585 15.66 38.86 -27.49
C GLY A 585 16.28 39.61 -26.31
N ASP A 586 17.53 40.03 -26.44
CA ASP A 586 18.30 40.66 -25.35
C ASP A 586 17.70 41.98 -24.84
N ALA A 587 17.06 42.76 -25.74
CA ALA A 587 16.43 44.02 -25.40
C ALA A 587 15.31 43.90 -24.35
N GLN A 588 14.67 42.74 -24.26
CA GLN A 588 13.56 42.46 -23.31
C GLN A 588 14.04 41.93 -21.95
N ILE A 589 15.31 41.54 -21.82
CA ILE A 589 15.84 40.92 -20.59
C ILE A 589 15.71 41.90 -19.40
N ALA A 590 16.06 43.15 -19.57
CA ALA A 590 15.98 44.15 -18.50
C ALA A 590 14.54 44.29 -17.95
N TYR A 591 13.53 44.28 -18.81
CA TYR A 591 12.12 44.33 -18.43
C TYR A 591 11.70 43.05 -17.70
N CYS A 592 12.11 41.88 -18.20
CA CYS A 592 11.87 40.61 -17.52
C CYS A 592 12.54 40.55 -16.13
N ASP A 593 13.75 41.11 -15.99
CA ASP A 593 14.47 41.19 -14.71
C ASP A 593 13.78 42.12 -13.71
N ASP A 594 13.20 43.24 -14.17
CA ASP A 594 12.39 44.11 -13.32
C ASP A 594 11.14 43.38 -12.83
N LEU A 595 10.40 42.74 -13.73
CA LEU A 595 9.24 41.95 -13.40
C LEU A 595 9.58 40.77 -12.45
N SER A 596 10.72 40.11 -12.67
CA SER A 596 11.24 39.07 -11.78
C SER A 596 11.46 39.57 -10.36
N ARG A 597 12.06 40.74 -10.20
CA ARG A 597 12.25 41.36 -8.87
C ARG A 597 10.92 41.65 -8.18
N ARG A 598 9.94 42.15 -8.90
CA ARG A 598 8.59 42.46 -8.38
C ARG A 598 7.87 41.18 -7.93
N LEU A 599 7.89 40.13 -8.74
CA LEU A 599 7.33 38.83 -8.39
C LEU A 599 8.04 38.21 -7.16
N THR A 600 9.37 38.27 -7.12
CA THR A 600 10.19 37.77 -6.01
C THR A 600 9.89 38.51 -4.71
N ALA A 601 9.70 39.83 -4.75
CA ALA A 601 9.34 40.64 -3.58
C ALA A 601 7.99 40.20 -2.96
N LEU A 602 7.09 39.63 -3.76
CA LEU A 602 5.83 39.05 -3.31
C LEU A 602 5.92 37.54 -2.96
N GLY A 603 7.14 36.99 -2.96
CA GLY A 603 7.36 35.58 -2.70
C GLY A 603 6.94 34.63 -3.83
N ILE A 604 6.65 35.16 -5.02
CA ILE A 604 6.27 34.38 -6.20
C ILE A 604 7.53 33.82 -6.87
N ARG A 605 7.62 32.48 -6.97
CA ARG A 605 8.77 31.76 -7.53
C ARG A 605 8.78 31.91 -9.05
N ASN A 606 9.83 32.50 -9.59
CA ASN A 606 9.89 32.81 -11.00
C ASN A 606 11.31 32.65 -11.56
N GLU A 607 11.41 32.48 -12.87
CA GLU A 607 12.67 32.39 -13.62
C GLU A 607 12.61 33.21 -14.91
N VAL A 608 13.75 33.73 -15.34
CA VAL A 608 13.92 34.39 -16.65
C VAL A 608 14.76 33.48 -17.54
N ASP A 609 14.24 33.05 -18.67
CA ASP A 609 14.96 32.24 -19.66
C ASP A 609 15.84 33.12 -20.53
N ARG A 610 17.10 33.27 -20.12
CA ARG A 610 18.11 34.11 -20.82
C ARG A 610 18.86 33.41 -21.93
N ARG A 611 18.48 32.16 -22.23
CA ARG A 611 19.17 31.38 -23.30
C ARG A 611 18.93 32.05 -24.65
N ASN A 612 19.96 32.04 -25.52
CA ASN A 612 19.84 32.53 -26.89
C ASN A 612 19.20 31.45 -27.76
N GLU A 613 17.88 31.30 -27.62
CA GLU A 613 17.06 30.30 -28.28
C GLU A 613 15.80 30.89 -28.86
N THR A 614 15.21 30.24 -29.87
CA THR A 614 13.95 30.71 -30.45
C THR A 614 12.82 30.67 -29.41
N ILE A 615 11.87 31.59 -29.51
CA ILE A 615 10.73 31.64 -28.58
C ILE A 615 9.92 30.35 -28.56
N GLY A 616 9.76 29.69 -29.70
CA GLY A 616 9.10 28.39 -29.80
C GLY A 616 9.81 27.31 -29.02
N TYR A 617 11.15 27.29 -29.00
CA TYR A 617 11.96 26.39 -28.19
C TYR A 617 11.78 26.67 -26.69
N LYS A 618 11.87 27.95 -26.28
CA LYS A 618 11.68 28.35 -24.88
C LYS A 618 10.30 27.98 -24.36
N ILE A 619 9.23 28.20 -25.14
CA ILE A 619 7.86 27.80 -24.79
C ILE A 619 7.77 26.28 -24.62
N ARG A 620 8.27 25.49 -25.59
CA ARG A 620 8.23 24.02 -25.51
C ARG A 620 8.97 23.50 -24.28
N ASN A 621 10.12 24.05 -23.96
CA ASN A 621 10.90 23.66 -22.80
C ASN A 621 10.14 23.98 -21.48
N ALA A 622 9.58 25.18 -21.35
CA ALA A 622 8.77 25.53 -20.18
C ALA A 622 7.51 24.66 -20.03
N GLN A 623 6.91 24.23 -21.15
CA GLN A 623 5.81 23.25 -21.15
C GLN A 623 6.27 21.86 -20.67
N GLN A 624 7.45 21.40 -21.10
CA GLN A 624 8.03 20.13 -20.63
C GLN A 624 8.33 20.18 -19.13
N GLU A 625 8.82 21.32 -18.62
CA GLU A 625 9.03 21.55 -17.18
C GLU A 625 7.73 21.71 -16.38
N LYS A 626 6.57 21.67 -17.03
CA LYS A 626 5.22 21.79 -16.41
C LYS A 626 4.99 23.13 -15.68
N VAL A 627 5.65 24.20 -16.12
CA VAL A 627 5.50 25.52 -15.50
C VAL A 627 4.05 26.03 -15.64
N PRO A 628 3.41 26.53 -14.56
CA PRO A 628 2.01 26.99 -14.61
C PRO A 628 1.80 28.17 -15.55
N TYR A 629 2.67 29.19 -15.51
CA TYR A 629 2.55 30.39 -16.32
C TYR A 629 3.85 30.73 -17.07
N MET A 630 3.74 31.03 -18.34
CA MET A 630 4.80 31.58 -19.18
C MET A 630 4.41 32.98 -19.60
N LEU A 631 5.35 33.94 -19.46
CA LEU A 631 5.19 35.32 -19.88
C LEU A 631 6.11 35.55 -21.07
N VAL A 632 5.54 35.66 -22.26
CA VAL A 632 6.29 36.00 -23.47
C VAL A 632 6.40 37.52 -23.55
N VAL A 633 7.63 37.99 -23.75
CA VAL A 633 7.92 39.43 -23.84
C VAL A 633 8.65 39.72 -25.16
N GLY A 634 7.95 40.38 -26.07
CA GLY A 634 8.49 40.89 -27.33
C GLY A 634 8.62 42.42 -27.31
N GLY A 635 8.83 43.00 -28.48
CA GLY A 635 8.95 44.48 -28.61
C GLY A 635 7.68 45.22 -28.21
N LYS A 636 6.51 44.71 -28.60
CA LYS A 636 5.21 45.29 -28.25
C LYS A 636 4.92 45.28 -26.75
N GLU A 637 5.23 44.16 -26.10
CA GLU A 637 5.05 44.01 -24.65
C GLU A 637 5.95 44.97 -23.89
N LEU A 638 7.19 45.13 -24.35
CA LEU A 638 8.15 46.09 -23.76
C LEU A 638 7.68 47.53 -23.90
N GLU A 639 7.20 47.92 -25.10
CA GLU A 639 6.74 49.30 -25.38
C GLU A 639 5.48 49.66 -24.58
N ASN A 640 4.55 48.69 -24.40
CA ASN A 640 3.26 48.90 -23.74
C ASN A 640 3.25 48.58 -22.25
N GLY A 641 4.37 48.09 -21.68
CA GLY A 641 4.43 47.64 -20.28
C GLY A 641 3.51 46.42 -19.99
N THR A 642 3.29 45.57 -21.00
CA THR A 642 2.43 44.41 -20.93
C THR A 642 3.23 43.07 -20.95
N VAL A 643 2.54 41.94 -20.77
CA VAL A 643 3.07 40.61 -20.92
C VAL A 643 2.06 39.74 -21.69
N ALA A 644 2.52 38.94 -22.66
CA ALA A 644 1.67 37.96 -23.30
C ALA A 644 1.67 36.68 -22.45
N VAL A 645 0.54 36.39 -21.84
CA VAL A 645 0.41 35.34 -20.82
C VAL A 645 -0.05 34.03 -21.44
N ARG A 646 0.68 32.96 -21.14
CA ARG A 646 0.29 31.58 -21.48
C ARG A 646 0.13 30.78 -20.20
N SER A 647 -1.07 30.31 -19.96
CA SER A 647 -1.39 29.39 -18.87
C SER A 647 -1.19 27.94 -19.33
N ARG A 648 -0.68 27.09 -18.46
CA ARG A 648 -0.61 25.65 -18.71
C ARG A 648 -2.02 25.04 -18.90
N LYS A 649 -3.01 25.55 -18.16
CA LYS A 649 -4.40 25.06 -18.16
C LYS A 649 -5.19 25.59 -19.37
N ASP A 650 -5.11 26.91 -19.62
CA ASP A 650 -6.02 27.60 -20.56
C ASP A 650 -5.33 27.96 -21.89
N GLY A 651 -4.05 27.67 -22.05
CA GLY A 651 -3.28 28.02 -23.24
C GLY A 651 -2.92 29.52 -23.29
N ASP A 652 -3.04 30.12 -24.45
CA ASP A 652 -2.79 31.56 -24.65
C ASP A 652 -3.99 32.37 -24.16
N ILE A 653 -3.80 33.14 -23.10
CA ILE A 653 -4.86 33.96 -22.50
C ILE A 653 -4.74 35.44 -22.86
N GLY A 654 -3.83 35.78 -23.81
CA GLY A 654 -3.65 37.12 -24.32
C GLY A 654 -2.69 38.01 -23.54
N ALA A 655 -2.59 39.25 -23.98
CA ALA A 655 -1.75 40.24 -23.34
C ALA A 655 -2.53 40.99 -22.24
N MET A 656 -1.86 41.24 -21.12
CA MET A 656 -2.36 42.07 -20.02
C MET A 656 -1.22 42.88 -19.40
N SER A 657 -1.56 43.88 -18.60
CA SER A 657 -0.51 44.67 -17.91
C SER A 657 0.23 43.79 -16.90
N ALA A 658 1.50 44.08 -16.63
CA ALA A 658 2.28 43.35 -15.63
C ALA A 658 1.61 43.39 -14.24
N ASP A 659 0.96 44.49 -13.87
CA ASP A 659 0.26 44.65 -12.60
C ASP A 659 -0.98 43.76 -12.49
N GLU A 660 -1.80 43.67 -13.54
CA GLU A 660 -2.95 42.76 -13.59
C GLU A 660 -2.52 41.33 -13.47
N PHE A 661 -1.44 40.90 -14.14
CA PHE A 661 -0.91 39.54 -14.01
C PHE A 661 -0.43 39.28 -12.59
N ILE A 662 0.32 40.19 -11.97
CA ILE A 662 0.79 40.03 -10.60
C ILE A 662 -0.37 39.87 -9.62
N LEU A 663 -1.41 40.71 -9.72
CA LEU A 663 -2.61 40.60 -8.88
C LEU A 663 -3.34 39.25 -9.08
N LYS A 664 -3.49 38.83 -10.33
CA LYS A 664 -4.12 37.54 -10.69
C LYS A 664 -3.40 36.38 -10.04
N ILE A 665 -2.09 36.27 -10.25
CA ILE A 665 -1.32 35.13 -9.75
C ILE A 665 -1.18 35.14 -8.22
N ALA A 666 -1.02 36.33 -7.62
CA ALA A 666 -0.97 36.48 -6.17
C ALA A 666 -2.26 35.97 -5.51
N LYS A 667 -3.42 36.32 -6.09
CA LYS A 667 -4.72 35.82 -5.63
C LYS A 667 -4.84 34.29 -5.79
N GLU A 668 -4.49 33.75 -6.96
CA GLU A 668 -4.52 32.31 -7.22
C GLU A 668 -3.66 31.51 -6.22
N ILE A 669 -2.47 32.03 -5.89
CA ILE A 669 -1.58 31.42 -4.89
C ILE A 669 -2.17 31.52 -3.49
N ALA A 670 -2.73 32.67 -3.11
CA ALA A 670 -3.33 32.89 -1.80
C ALA A 670 -4.56 31.96 -1.59
N ASP A 671 -5.40 31.84 -2.61
CA ASP A 671 -6.59 31.02 -2.61
C ASP A 671 -6.27 29.51 -2.78
N LYS A 672 -5.00 29.14 -2.99
CA LYS A 672 -4.52 27.76 -3.23
C LYS A 672 -5.32 27.03 -4.31
N VAL A 673 -5.58 27.71 -5.43
CA VAL A 673 -6.36 27.16 -6.55
C VAL A 673 -5.66 25.93 -7.13
N ARG A 674 -6.46 24.86 -7.42
CA ARG A 674 -6.01 23.58 -7.97
C ARG A 674 -6.15 23.49 -9.48
#